data_b02b62cd2ae409bcf4ffaa938459ddad
#
_entry.id   b02b62cd2ae409bcf4ffaa938459ddad
#
_cell.length_a   1.000
_cell.length_b   1.000
_cell.length_c   1.000
_cell.angle_alpha   90.00
_cell.angle_beta   90.00
_cell.angle_gamma   90.00
#
_symmetry.space_group_name_H-M   'P 1'
#
loop_
_entity.id
_entity.type
_entity.pdbx_description
1 polymer ?
#
loop_
_entity_poly.entity_id
_entity_poly.type
_entity_poly.pdbx_seq_one_letter_code
_entity_poly.pdbx_strand_id
1 'polypeptide(L)'
;VEAEGFGLTVAAAQRWLPLGRDVLVRGDRGAGKTTVLEGLLADASRRGVTGILLRAGGSRPLSALLDHASSSVRVPDESALTDWLTDELRARRSVLLVDDADRMDDASLGVARRVLGRTGSLLVAASTSDPLRAPGGGLRDLLLGRAPAEVRVQPFGFRAVATLLESVLGAPADAGLTASVMAGTGGNPRAVVALADAARAAGALRRQDGLWVEDGTLGDVPVEAVAYVFLSGLGPACVGALETLASAGPLPADVAGRLVDPSALAELSDHGRVVGHELAGAGEVLAVSPPLLARALRERVSPYRRRRLAERVAAEGGGLAAAASPVDDLTTVLLAAPSGEGGAPAWVAQVAGLVHERATADEGARRTEWLAHPTLATANAYLAALMLRPAAEQLEEVFARVEPGEHDDAGARAAFAFYRSRWAAWAATAATAATTAPEAPLPVDLAGGQPAGDGPGEDDGAEGDAAEDAADGEVVPDAEPADDGWPVTGPDDAWPDPVDPDLAPVAELGRLKPRLLRELAGGRSPEEVAAEVEPETRVPFVRGWPSVLRAAALLEAGWPEAALEVVERTDLSCAAPEPRHYLAALRGQGLLQTGRIDEAEQWQRRMLDAAYDEVDALAIRVHASMLAEVLYMSSQTAAAWRAVSTALRLGAPGPVGTTFYRRGLTVGAVIQAHAGNLTLAQVLVRELDRSPQAYRPLLRSMRPLARAALAAASGEAPAGARIVRRAARAYAAEGLLQPALLCWTLGTGDLDAHRGNAVRDLAARTRVPLLEPYAQVVVGLVEGDRESVAAAVSRTSAATAPALARAAEQVLGVQEGTPRPARAPVPRLLAGVRAEPLSVREQEVAVLAREGLSNRQIADQLYLSVRTVENHMSRALRKLGLVSRGELVQWGG
;
A
#
# COMPACT_ATOMS: atom_id res chain seq x y z
N VAL A 1 3.34 6.34 -27.48
CA VAL A 1 3.92 5.32 -26.58
C VAL A 1 5.43 5.36 -26.60
N GLU A 2 6.06 5.41 -27.83
CA GLU A 2 7.52 5.45 -27.94
C GLU A 2 8.15 6.72 -27.37
N ALA A 3 7.47 7.86 -27.45
CA ALA A 3 8.04 9.14 -27.05
C ALA A 3 8.08 9.36 -25.53
N GLU A 4 7.13 8.86 -24.77
CA GLU A 4 7.06 9.10 -23.32
C GLU A 4 7.82 8.06 -22.47
N GLY A 5 7.73 6.76 -22.81
CA GLY A 5 8.37 5.70 -22.03
C GLY A 5 9.87 5.55 -22.30
N PHE A 6 10.31 5.61 -23.58
CA PHE A 6 11.71 5.41 -23.95
C PHE A 6 12.46 6.71 -24.24
N GLY A 7 11.76 7.83 -24.38
CA GLY A 7 12.35 9.12 -24.77
C GLY A 7 13.47 9.58 -23.85
N LEU A 8 13.33 9.40 -22.54
CA LEU A 8 14.37 9.74 -21.56
C LEU A 8 15.61 8.87 -21.71
N THR A 9 15.45 7.56 -21.97
CA THR A 9 16.58 6.64 -22.17
C THR A 9 17.30 6.91 -23.48
N VAL A 10 16.55 7.16 -24.55
CA VAL A 10 17.11 7.57 -25.86
C VAL A 10 17.87 8.90 -25.70
N ALA A 11 17.29 9.90 -25.04
CA ALA A 11 17.94 11.17 -24.79
C ALA A 11 19.21 11.04 -23.92
N ALA A 12 19.20 10.16 -22.93
CA ALA A 12 20.36 9.86 -22.09
C ALA A 12 21.51 9.26 -22.93
N ALA A 13 21.20 8.31 -23.80
CA ALA A 13 22.18 7.74 -24.71
C ALA A 13 22.70 8.75 -25.75
N GLN A 14 21.82 9.57 -26.29
CA GLN A 14 22.15 10.63 -27.24
C GLN A 14 23.14 11.69 -26.71
N ARG A 15 23.24 11.88 -25.40
CA ARG A 15 24.20 12.82 -24.78
C ARG A 15 25.66 12.40 -25.00
N TRP A 16 25.93 11.09 -25.09
CA TRP A 16 27.27 10.52 -25.14
C TRP A 16 27.81 10.37 -26.56
N LEU A 17 26.94 10.07 -27.53
CA LEU A 17 27.34 9.82 -28.93
C LEU A 17 28.03 11.04 -29.60
N PRO A 18 27.54 12.31 -29.45
CA PRO A 18 28.25 13.48 -30.00
C PRO A 18 29.62 13.72 -29.37
N LEU A 19 29.84 13.20 -28.14
CA LEU A 19 31.12 13.30 -27.43
C LEU A 19 32.11 12.21 -27.86
N GLY A 20 31.76 11.39 -28.85
CA GLY A 20 32.59 10.27 -29.31
C GLY A 20 32.69 9.10 -28.34
N ARG A 21 31.73 8.95 -27.43
CA ARG A 21 31.73 7.84 -26.47
C ARG A 21 30.78 6.75 -26.89
N ASP A 22 31.24 5.53 -26.73
CA ASP A 22 30.42 4.34 -26.85
C ASP A 22 29.35 4.28 -25.74
N VAL A 23 28.25 3.58 -25.99
CA VAL A 23 27.13 3.47 -25.04
C VAL A 23 26.81 2.00 -24.81
N LEU A 24 26.64 1.61 -23.55
CA LEU A 24 26.10 0.32 -23.15
C LEU A 24 24.71 0.52 -22.57
N VAL A 25 23.68 0.04 -23.29
CA VAL A 25 22.28 0.07 -22.87
C VAL A 25 21.98 -1.18 -22.07
N ARG A 26 21.75 -1.05 -20.77
CA ARG A 26 21.41 -2.17 -19.89
C ARG A 26 19.94 -2.13 -19.47
N GLY A 27 19.36 -3.28 -19.32
CA GLY A 27 17.98 -3.39 -18.84
C GLY A 27 17.47 -4.81 -18.91
N ASP A 28 16.43 -5.07 -18.18
CA ASP A 28 15.76 -6.36 -18.11
C ASP A 28 15.27 -6.83 -19.48
N ARG A 29 15.00 -8.12 -19.58
CA ARG A 29 14.38 -8.69 -20.77
C ARG A 29 12.95 -8.15 -20.91
N GLY A 30 12.61 -7.66 -22.10
CA GLY A 30 11.31 -7.01 -22.35
C GLY A 30 11.22 -5.56 -21.87
N ALA A 31 12.29 -5.00 -21.31
CA ALA A 31 12.33 -3.59 -20.88
C ALA A 31 12.34 -2.58 -22.05
N GLY A 32 12.51 -3.04 -23.28
CA GLY A 32 12.49 -2.19 -24.49
C GLY A 32 13.86 -1.75 -24.98
N LYS A 33 14.95 -2.48 -24.66
CA LYS A 33 16.30 -2.21 -25.18
C LYS A 33 16.34 -2.09 -26.71
N THR A 34 15.71 -3.03 -27.41
CA THR A 34 15.59 -3.03 -28.87
C THR A 34 14.94 -1.75 -29.38
N THR A 35 13.85 -1.31 -28.76
CA THR A 35 13.14 -0.06 -29.10
C THR A 35 14.02 1.17 -28.91
N VAL A 36 14.85 1.18 -27.85
CA VAL A 36 15.83 2.24 -27.61
C VAL A 36 16.87 2.26 -28.72
N LEU A 37 17.43 1.09 -29.14
CA LEU A 37 18.38 0.99 -30.24
C LEU A 37 17.75 1.44 -31.56
N GLU A 38 16.54 1.02 -31.88
CA GLU A 38 15.79 1.45 -33.07
C GLU A 38 15.54 2.97 -33.07
N GLY A 39 15.21 3.54 -31.91
CA GLY A 39 15.08 5.00 -31.74
C GLY A 39 16.41 5.74 -31.99
N LEU A 40 17.52 5.20 -31.50
CA LEU A 40 18.86 5.73 -31.74
C LEU A 40 19.27 5.61 -33.22
N LEU A 41 18.95 4.47 -33.85
CA LEU A 41 19.22 4.26 -35.28
C LEU A 41 18.42 5.25 -36.14
N ALA A 42 17.15 5.45 -35.85
CA ALA A 42 16.30 6.40 -36.56
C ALA A 42 16.81 7.84 -36.37
N ASP A 43 17.28 8.21 -35.17
CA ASP A 43 17.89 9.52 -34.93
C ASP A 43 19.22 9.68 -35.67
N ALA A 44 20.09 8.68 -35.66
CA ALA A 44 21.35 8.67 -36.40
C ALA A 44 21.07 8.91 -37.89
N SER A 45 20.09 8.22 -38.49
CA SER A 45 19.69 8.37 -39.88
C SER A 45 19.21 9.80 -40.21
N ARG A 46 18.39 10.40 -39.32
CA ARG A 46 17.93 11.80 -39.46
C ARG A 46 19.11 12.81 -39.46
N ARG A 47 20.17 12.48 -38.77
CA ARG A 47 21.39 13.31 -38.64
C ARG A 47 22.44 13.01 -39.73
N GLY A 48 22.15 12.14 -40.69
CA GLY A 48 23.08 11.73 -41.72
C GLY A 48 24.25 10.89 -41.23
N VAL A 49 24.07 10.17 -40.13
CA VAL A 49 25.00 9.21 -39.56
C VAL A 49 24.64 7.82 -40.03
N THR A 50 25.58 7.09 -40.63
CA THR A 50 25.36 5.70 -41.06
C THR A 50 25.26 4.80 -39.86
N GLY A 51 24.15 4.09 -39.68
CA GLY A 51 23.93 3.16 -38.57
C GLY A 51 23.61 1.76 -39.05
N ILE A 52 24.20 0.76 -38.40
CA ILE A 52 23.86 -0.66 -38.64
C ILE A 52 23.44 -1.27 -37.31
N LEU A 53 22.32 -1.97 -37.29
CA LEU A 53 21.80 -2.68 -36.12
C LEU A 53 21.95 -4.19 -36.34
N LEU A 54 22.89 -4.78 -35.61
CA LEU A 54 23.03 -6.25 -35.55
C LEU A 54 22.15 -6.79 -34.44
N ARG A 55 21.42 -7.87 -34.70
CA ARG A 55 20.61 -8.58 -33.70
C ARG A 55 21.15 -9.96 -33.44
N ALA A 56 21.14 -10.41 -32.21
CA ALA A 56 21.50 -11.79 -31.88
C ALA A 56 20.58 -12.74 -32.67
N GLY A 57 21.19 -13.54 -33.56
CA GLY A 57 20.52 -14.54 -34.37
C GLY A 57 20.44 -15.90 -33.67
N GLY A 58 20.49 -16.99 -34.44
CA GLY A 58 20.56 -18.35 -33.89
C GLY A 58 21.90 -18.68 -33.26
N SER A 59 22.04 -19.95 -32.81
CA SER A 59 23.26 -20.46 -32.18
C SER A 59 24.41 -20.80 -33.18
N ARG A 60 24.24 -20.48 -34.45
CA ARG A 60 25.29 -20.73 -35.46
C ARG A 60 26.28 -19.57 -35.46
N PRO A 61 27.58 -19.86 -35.60
CA PRO A 61 28.60 -18.83 -35.77
C PRO A 61 28.24 -17.86 -36.92
N LEU A 62 28.48 -16.57 -36.71
CA LEU A 62 28.23 -15.48 -37.66
C LEU A 62 26.77 -15.26 -38.02
N SER A 63 25.81 -15.86 -37.30
CA SER A 63 24.38 -15.77 -37.65
C SER A 63 23.85 -14.34 -37.70
N ALA A 64 24.28 -13.48 -36.78
CA ALA A 64 23.87 -12.09 -36.70
C ALA A 64 24.30 -11.24 -37.93
N LEU A 65 25.42 -11.60 -38.51
CA LEU A 65 25.97 -10.95 -39.73
C LEU A 65 25.36 -11.53 -41.00
N LEU A 66 25.15 -12.83 -41.04
CA LEU A 66 24.60 -13.53 -42.21
C LEU A 66 23.17 -13.08 -42.53
N ASP A 67 22.36 -12.81 -41.50
CA ASP A 67 20.99 -12.31 -41.71
C ASP A 67 20.97 -10.92 -42.36
N HIS A 68 22.01 -10.09 -42.13
CA HIS A 68 22.15 -8.77 -42.75
C HIS A 68 22.83 -8.80 -44.12
N ALA A 69 23.84 -9.65 -44.26
CA ALA A 69 24.66 -9.70 -45.50
C ALA A 69 24.12 -10.59 -46.62
N SER A 70 23.02 -11.29 -46.38
CA SER A 70 22.53 -12.40 -47.20
C SER A 70 22.30 -12.11 -48.70
N SER A 71 22.24 -10.85 -49.16
CA SER A 71 22.12 -10.45 -50.57
C SER A 71 23.40 -9.89 -51.16
N SER A 72 24.40 -9.58 -50.37
CA SER A 72 25.59 -8.79 -50.79
C SER A 72 26.86 -9.60 -50.82
N VAL A 73 26.93 -10.76 -50.13
CA VAL A 73 28.13 -11.56 -49.97
C VAL A 73 27.97 -12.91 -50.65
N ARG A 74 28.81 -13.18 -51.71
CA ARG A 74 28.70 -14.41 -52.52
C ARG A 74 29.17 -15.68 -51.82
N VAL A 75 30.15 -15.56 -50.88
CA VAL A 75 30.64 -16.65 -50.01
C VAL A 75 30.80 -16.06 -48.63
N PRO A 76 29.91 -16.35 -47.70
CA PRO A 76 29.91 -15.75 -46.38
C PRO A 76 30.90 -16.43 -45.46
N ASP A 77 32.20 -16.10 -45.60
CA ASP A 77 33.20 -16.41 -44.60
C ASP A 77 33.46 -15.19 -43.67
N GLU A 78 34.23 -15.43 -42.60
CA GLU A 78 34.50 -14.40 -41.60
C GLU A 78 35.26 -13.19 -42.19
N SER A 79 36.12 -13.39 -43.21
CA SER A 79 36.85 -12.31 -43.86
C SER A 79 35.93 -11.46 -44.72
N ALA A 80 35.11 -12.09 -45.57
CA ALA A 80 34.17 -11.40 -46.43
C ALA A 80 33.12 -10.59 -45.64
N LEU A 81 32.64 -11.16 -44.53
CA LEU A 81 31.72 -10.42 -43.60
C LEU A 81 32.43 -9.26 -42.90
N THR A 82 33.71 -9.40 -42.55
CA THR A 82 34.51 -8.31 -41.95
C THR A 82 34.71 -7.19 -42.95
N ASP A 83 35.03 -7.50 -44.21
CA ASP A 83 35.22 -6.51 -45.25
C ASP A 83 33.91 -5.82 -45.63
N TRP A 84 32.80 -6.58 -45.77
CA TRP A 84 31.48 -6.02 -46.02
C TRP A 84 31.07 -5.02 -44.92
N LEU A 85 31.15 -5.41 -43.64
CA LEU A 85 30.74 -4.53 -42.53
C LEU A 85 31.70 -3.34 -42.39
N THR A 86 32.98 -3.50 -42.74
CA THR A 86 33.97 -2.41 -42.78
C THR A 86 33.59 -1.39 -43.84
N ASP A 87 33.18 -1.85 -45.05
CA ASP A 87 32.78 -0.96 -46.15
C ASP A 87 31.50 -0.17 -45.82
N GLU A 88 30.53 -0.84 -45.21
CA GLU A 88 29.27 -0.19 -44.77
C GLU A 88 29.52 0.91 -43.73
N LEU A 89 30.50 0.70 -42.82
CA LEU A 89 30.81 1.64 -41.73
C LEU A 89 31.96 2.61 -42.06
N ARG A 90 32.45 2.64 -43.34
CA ARG A 90 33.52 3.58 -43.77
C ARG A 90 33.09 5.06 -43.84
N ALA A 91 31.82 5.42 -43.64
CA ALA A 91 31.35 6.76 -43.63
C ALA A 91 32.03 7.58 -42.52
N ARG A 92 32.29 8.92 -42.75
CA ARG A 92 32.97 9.79 -41.78
C ARG A 92 32.33 9.81 -40.38
N ARG A 93 31.06 9.47 -40.26
CA ARG A 93 30.32 9.28 -38.99
C ARG A 93 29.48 8.07 -39.13
N SER A 94 29.79 7.04 -38.36
CA SER A 94 29.07 5.80 -38.35
C SER A 94 28.91 5.24 -36.94
N VAL A 95 27.83 4.49 -36.72
CA VAL A 95 27.52 3.84 -35.42
C VAL A 95 27.12 2.40 -35.66
N LEU A 96 27.72 1.47 -34.95
CA LEU A 96 27.32 0.08 -34.88
C LEU A 96 26.46 -0.14 -33.65
N LEU A 97 25.24 -0.59 -33.86
CA LEU A 97 24.31 -0.98 -32.81
C LEU A 97 24.29 -2.50 -32.74
N VAL A 98 24.37 -3.03 -31.52
CA VAL A 98 24.39 -4.49 -31.27
C VAL A 98 23.32 -4.80 -30.24
N ASP A 99 22.25 -5.46 -30.67
CA ASP A 99 21.15 -5.85 -29.79
C ASP A 99 21.38 -7.24 -29.19
N ASP A 100 20.96 -7.41 -27.92
CA ASP A 100 21.18 -8.65 -27.13
C ASP A 100 22.64 -9.14 -27.23
N ALA A 101 23.61 -8.23 -27.06
CA ALA A 101 25.03 -8.47 -27.23
C ALA A 101 25.56 -9.60 -26.31
N ASP A 102 24.97 -9.81 -25.14
CA ASP A 102 25.27 -10.90 -24.22
C ASP A 102 24.81 -12.29 -24.71
N ARG A 103 24.04 -12.35 -25.81
CA ARG A 103 23.51 -13.56 -26.44
C ARG A 103 24.02 -13.77 -27.86
N MET A 104 24.76 -12.81 -28.37
CA MET A 104 25.34 -12.91 -29.71
C MET A 104 26.52 -13.91 -29.70
N ASP A 105 26.66 -14.65 -30.77
CA ASP A 105 27.77 -15.59 -30.94
C ASP A 105 29.15 -14.90 -30.97
N ASP A 106 30.15 -15.53 -30.36
CA ASP A 106 31.49 -14.95 -30.22
C ASP A 106 32.17 -14.62 -31.55
N ALA A 107 31.83 -15.34 -32.66
CA ALA A 107 32.40 -15.07 -33.97
C ALA A 107 31.84 -13.74 -34.53
N SER A 108 30.51 -13.49 -34.42
CA SER A 108 29.92 -12.22 -34.80
C SER A 108 30.47 -11.05 -33.97
N LEU A 109 30.62 -11.22 -32.64
CA LEU A 109 31.22 -10.20 -31.79
C LEU A 109 32.70 -9.96 -32.14
N GLY A 110 33.46 -11.00 -32.50
CA GLY A 110 34.82 -10.92 -32.99
C GLY A 110 34.95 -10.09 -34.26
N VAL A 111 34.06 -10.28 -35.25
CA VAL A 111 33.99 -9.45 -36.45
C VAL A 111 33.65 -8.01 -36.07
N ALA A 112 32.63 -7.77 -35.27
CA ALA A 112 32.24 -6.42 -34.84
C ALA A 112 33.42 -5.69 -34.18
N ARG A 113 34.20 -6.36 -33.31
CA ARG A 113 35.36 -5.78 -32.64
C ARG A 113 36.46 -5.38 -33.65
N ARG A 114 36.78 -6.25 -34.64
CA ARG A 114 37.79 -5.92 -35.66
C ARG A 114 37.36 -4.73 -36.55
N VAL A 115 36.10 -4.71 -36.95
CA VAL A 115 35.54 -3.64 -37.77
C VAL A 115 35.56 -2.30 -36.99
N LEU A 116 35.11 -2.28 -35.74
CA LEU A 116 35.18 -1.09 -34.91
C LEU A 116 36.60 -0.56 -34.71
N GLY A 117 37.60 -1.49 -34.63
CA GLY A 117 39.03 -1.13 -34.58
C GLY A 117 39.56 -0.54 -35.90
N ARG A 118 39.03 -0.96 -37.04
CA ARG A 118 39.43 -0.47 -38.38
C ARG A 118 38.75 0.86 -38.77
N THR A 119 37.48 1.03 -38.41
CA THR A 119 36.65 2.16 -38.85
C THR A 119 36.64 3.33 -37.86
N GLY A 120 36.87 3.06 -36.58
CA GLY A 120 36.71 4.06 -35.53
C GLY A 120 35.25 4.44 -35.28
N SER A 121 34.30 3.61 -35.74
CA SER A 121 32.86 3.79 -35.53
C SER A 121 32.51 3.72 -34.05
N LEU A 122 31.46 4.43 -33.64
CA LEU A 122 30.90 4.33 -32.31
C LEU A 122 30.13 3.02 -32.11
N LEU A 123 30.15 2.49 -30.90
CA LEU A 123 29.42 1.31 -30.51
C LEU A 123 28.24 1.69 -29.58
N VAL A 124 27.07 1.15 -29.91
CA VAL A 124 25.95 1.10 -28.95
C VAL A 124 25.58 -0.38 -28.77
N ALA A 125 25.89 -0.95 -27.62
CA ALA A 125 25.56 -2.34 -27.31
C ALA A 125 24.41 -2.41 -26.30
N ALA A 126 23.44 -3.30 -26.53
CA ALA A 126 22.40 -3.62 -25.57
C ALA A 126 22.70 -4.96 -24.90
N SER A 127 22.55 -5.01 -23.58
CA SER A 127 22.78 -6.23 -22.80
C SER A 127 21.77 -6.34 -21.65
N THR A 128 21.41 -7.56 -21.30
CA THR A 128 20.64 -7.87 -20.09
C THR A 128 21.57 -8.10 -18.90
N SER A 129 22.68 -8.80 -19.14
CA SER A 129 23.66 -9.17 -18.12
C SER A 129 24.75 -8.11 -17.95
N ASP A 130 25.44 -8.14 -16.81
CA ASP A 130 26.69 -7.42 -16.63
C ASP A 130 27.76 -7.99 -17.59
N PRO A 131 28.41 -7.16 -18.41
CA PRO A 131 29.45 -7.62 -19.34
C PRO A 131 30.59 -8.39 -18.67
N LEU A 132 30.85 -8.09 -17.39
CA LEU A 132 31.91 -8.80 -16.63
C LEU A 132 31.47 -10.20 -16.17
N ARG A 133 30.15 -10.46 -16.16
CA ARG A 133 29.52 -11.72 -15.73
C ARG A 133 28.83 -12.48 -16.87
N ALA A 134 28.80 -11.89 -18.07
CA ALA A 134 28.18 -12.53 -19.24
C ALA A 134 28.81 -13.87 -19.56
N PRO A 135 28.01 -14.91 -19.83
CA PRO A 135 28.51 -16.20 -20.29
C PRO A 135 29.19 -16.04 -21.67
N GLY A 136 30.43 -16.50 -21.82
CA GLY A 136 31.22 -16.25 -23.04
C GLY A 136 32.03 -14.94 -22.93
N GLY A 137 33.24 -14.92 -23.38
CA GLY A 137 34.10 -13.72 -23.31
C GLY A 137 33.79 -12.65 -24.35
N GLY A 138 32.95 -12.94 -25.36
CA GLY A 138 32.80 -12.12 -26.57
C GLY A 138 32.31 -10.69 -26.32
N LEU A 139 31.30 -10.48 -25.47
CA LEU A 139 30.85 -9.14 -25.11
C LEU A 139 31.90 -8.37 -24.32
N ARG A 140 32.57 -9.03 -23.37
CA ARG A 140 33.66 -8.43 -22.60
C ARG A 140 34.81 -8.02 -23.53
N ASP A 141 35.18 -8.87 -24.50
CA ASP A 141 36.21 -8.60 -25.48
C ASP A 141 35.83 -7.47 -26.44
N LEU A 142 34.56 -7.37 -26.83
CA LEU A 142 34.05 -6.27 -27.63
C LEU A 142 34.18 -4.91 -26.91
N LEU A 143 33.97 -4.88 -25.60
CA LEU A 143 34.05 -3.69 -24.78
C LEU A 143 35.48 -3.37 -24.28
N LEU A 144 36.41 -4.29 -24.44
CA LEU A 144 37.79 -4.15 -23.94
C LEU A 144 38.46 -2.90 -24.50
N GLY A 145 38.89 -2.00 -23.64
CA GLY A 145 39.56 -0.74 -23.99
C GLY A 145 38.62 0.39 -24.47
N ARG A 146 37.31 0.20 -24.46
CA ARG A 146 36.33 1.18 -24.98
C ARG A 146 35.65 2.05 -23.91
N ALA A 147 35.57 1.62 -22.65
CA ALA A 147 34.95 2.33 -21.53
C ALA A 147 33.59 3.01 -21.88
N PRO A 148 32.58 2.24 -22.29
CA PRO A 148 31.30 2.81 -22.70
C PRO A 148 30.59 3.52 -21.56
N ALA A 149 29.78 4.55 -21.90
CA ALA A 149 28.84 5.13 -20.95
C ALA A 149 27.69 4.16 -20.73
N GLU A 150 27.40 3.78 -19.49
CA GLU A 150 26.28 2.91 -19.15
C GLU A 150 24.98 3.72 -19.07
N VAL A 151 23.95 3.27 -19.77
CA VAL A 151 22.60 3.83 -19.75
C VAL A 151 21.62 2.71 -19.40
N ARG A 152 20.95 2.81 -18.27
CA ARG A 152 19.97 1.82 -17.83
C ARG A 152 18.58 2.16 -18.36
N VAL A 153 17.92 1.18 -18.96
CA VAL A 153 16.50 1.26 -19.31
C VAL A 153 15.69 1.04 -18.06
N GLN A 154 15.02 2.10 -17.61
CA GLN A 154 14.17 2.04 -16.43
C GLN A 154 12.83 1.36 -16.75
N PRO A 155 12.20 0.66 -15.80
CA PRO A 155 10.81 0.23 -15.92
C PRO A 155 9.89 1.43 -16.18
N PHE A 156 8.77 1.19 -16.86
CA PHE A 156 7.77 2.22 -17.09
C PHE A 156 7.12 2.66 -15.78
N GLY A 157 7.05 3.96 -15.55
CA GLY A 157 6.23 4.55 -14.51
C GLY A 157 4.74 4.49 -14.86
N PHE A 158 3.89 4.92 -13.92
CA PHE A 158 2.43 4.84 -14.02
C PHE A 158 1.88 5.44 -15.31
N ARG A 159 2.29 6.66 -15.67
CA ARG A 159 1.84 7.34 -16.90
C ARG A 159 2.23 6.58 -18.17
N ALA A 160 3.46 6.09 -18.24
CA ALA A 160 3.92 5.32 -19.40
C ALA A 160 3.17 3.98 -19.52
N VAL A 161 2.85 3.34 -18.39
CA VAL A 161 1.99 2.14 -18.36
C VAL A 161 0.57 2.49 -18.82
N ALA A 162 -0.02 3.59 -18.35
CA ALA A 162 -1.35 4.05 -18.79
C ALA A 162 -1.41 4.28 -20.30
N THR A 163 -0.42 5.00 -20.86
CA THR A 163 -0.31 5.25 -22.32
C THR A 163 -0.12 3.94 -23.10
N LEU A 164 0.66 3.00 -22.57
CA LEU A 164 0.85 1.69 -23.20
C LEU A 164 -0.45 0.87 -23.19
N LEU A 165 -1.16 0.87 -22.05
CA LEU A 165 -2.47 0.20 -21.93
C LEU A 165 -3.49 0.80 -22.91
N GLU A 166 -3.58 2.12 -23.01
CA GLU A 166 -4.46 2.79 -23.99
C GLU A 166 -4.15 2.36 -25.42
N SER A 167 -2.86 2.26 -25.76
CA SER A 167 -2.44 1.78 -27.07
C SER A 167 -2.82 0.32 -27.35
N VAL A 168 -2.71 -0.55 -26.34
CA VAL A 168 -3.01 -1.99 -26.45
C VAL A 168 -4.52 -2.27 -26.43
N LEU A 169 -5.25 -1.57 -25.58
CA LEU A 169 -6.68 -1.80 -25.35
C LEU A 169 -7.57 -0.94 -26.26
N GLY A 170 -7.00 0.07 -26.94
CA GLY A 170 -7.71 0.97 -27.85
C GLY A 170 -8.61 2.00 -27.15
N ALA A 171 -8.46 2.16 -25.84
CA ALA A 171 -9.08 3.20 -25.02
C ALA A 171 -8.33 3.33 -23.68
N PRO A 172 -8.42 4.47 -22.99
CA PRO A 172 -7.72 4.67 -21.72
C PRO A 172 -8.20 3.68 -20.65
N ALA A 173 -7.27 3.28 -19.80
CA ALA A 173 -7.51 2.48 -18.60
C ALA A 173 -7.75 3.40 -17.40
N ASP A 174 -8.57 2.96 -16.44
CA ASP A 174 -8.70 3.68 -15.18
C ASP A 174 -7.42 3.54 -14.34
N ALA A 175 -7.29 4.39 -13.34
CA ALA A 175 -6.12 4.40 -12.47
C ALA A 175 -5.94 3.09 -11.69
N GLY A 176 -7.04 2.44 -11.30
CA GLY A 176 -7.00 1.15 -10.60
C GLY A 176 -6.41 0.04 -11.45
N LEU A 177 -6.91 -0.13 -12.69
CA LEU A 177 -6.37 -1.09 -13.65
C LEU A 177 -4.90 -0.80 -13.99
N THR A 178 -4.57 0.48 -14.22
CA THR A 178 -3.19 0.90 -14.51
C THR A 178 -2.25 0.54 -13.36
N ALA A 179 -2.65 0.82 -12.12
CA ALA A 179 -1.87 0.48 -10.92
C ALA A 179 -1.72 -1.03 -10.76
N SER A 180 -2.80 -1.80 -10.94
CA SER A 180 -2.78 -3.27 -10.86
C SER A 180 -1.83 -3.89 -11.88
N VAL A 181 -1.88 -3.41 -13.13
CA VAL A 181 -1.00 -3.89 -14.21
C VAL A 181 0.45 -3.48 -13.96
N MET A 182 0.70 -2.21 -13.63
CA MET A 182 2.06 -1.73 -13.32
C MET A 182 2.69 -2.56 -12.22
N ALA A 183 1.97 -2.77 -11.15
CA ALA A 183 2.46 -3.48 -9.98
C ALA A 183 2.64 -4.98 -10.23
N GLY A 184 1.75 -5.60 -10.97
CA GLY A 184 1.88 -7.02 -11.34
C GLY A 184 3.08 -7.29 -12.24
N THR A 185 3.43 -6.34 -13.10
CA THR A 185 4.46 -6.47 -14.14
C THR A 185 5.79 -5.78 -13.80
N GLY A 186 5.84 -5.00 -12.71
CA GLY A 186 7.00 -4.16 -12.37
C GLY A 186 7.27 -3.08 -13.40
N GLY A 187 6.25 -2.64 -14.17
CA GLY A 187 6.41 -1.69 -15.26
C GLY A 187 7.21 -2.21 -16.46
N ASN A 188 7.43 -3.52 -16.57
CA ASN A 188 8.08 -4.10 -17.75
C ASN A 188 7.14 -4.04 -18.96
N PRO A 189 7.47 -3.30 -20.05
CA PRO A 189 6.55 -3.06 -21.16
C PRO A 189 6.01 -4.32 -21.81
N ARG A 190 6.85 -5.34 -21.99
CA ARG A 190 6.43 -6.60 -22.59
C ARG A 190 5.49 -7.40 -21.70
N ALA A 191 5.72 -7.35 -20.39
CA ALA A 191 4.86 -7.99 -19.41
C ALA A 191 3.51 -7.24 -19.28
N VAL A 192 3.52 -5.90 -19.39
CA VAL A 192 2.30 -5.07 -19.45
C VAL A 192 1.41 -5.49 -20.61
N VAL A 193 1.98 -5.58 -21.82
CA VAL A 193 1.23 -6.02 -23.02
C VAL A 193 0.69 -7.44 -22.82
N ALA A 194 1.53 -8.38 -22.38
CA ALA A 194 1.13 -9.77 -22.18
C ALA A 194 -0.01 -9.90 -21.13
N LEU A 195 0.04 -9.12 -20.03
CA LEU A 195 -1.01 -9.15 -19.03
C LEU A 195 -2.31 -8.51 -19.53
N ALA A 196 -2.22 -7.38 -20.24
CA ALA A 196 -3.39 -6.70 -20.80
C ALA A 196 -4.13 -7.59 -21.82
N ASP A 197 -3.38 -8.27 -22.71
CA ASP A 197 -3.96 -9.21 -23.66
C ASP A 197 -4.59 -10.42 -22.98
N ALA A 198 -3.93 -11.00 -21.97
CA ALA A 198 -4.45 -12.11 -21.19
C ALA A 198 -5.72 -11.71 -20.41
N ALA A 199 -5.73 -10.54 -19.79
CA ALA A 199 -6.89 -10.03 -19.04
C ALA A 199 -8.09 -9.77 -19.97
N ARG A 200 -7.84 -9.20 -21.16
CA ARG A 200 -8.88 -9.01 -22.18
C ARG A 200 -9.44 -10.34 -22.69
N ALA A 201 -8.57 -11.30 -22.95
CA ALA A 201 -8.97 -12.64 -23.44
C ALA A 201 -9.75 -13.43 -22.39
N ALA A 202 -9.42 -13.26 -21.09
CA ALA A 202 -10.14 -13.90 -19.99
C ALA A 202 -11.45 -13.19 -19.60
N GLY A 203 -11.79 -12.05 -20.23
CA GLY A 203 -12.97 -11.27 -19.86
C GLY A 203 -12.87 -10.57 -18.50
N ALA A 204 -11.66 -10.42 -17.97
CA ALA A 204 -11.39 -9.75 -16.68
C ALA A 204 -11.39 -8.21 -16.79
N LEU A 205 -11.68 -7.67 -17.98
CA LEU A 205 -11.75 -6.24 -18.24
C LEU A 205 -13.13 -5.89 -18.83
N ARG A 206 -13.74 -4.83 -18.35
CA ARG A 206 -14.97 -4.27 -18.91
C ARG A 206 -14.84 -2.78 -19.22
N ARG A 207 -15.67 -2.25 -20.08
CA ARG A 207 -15.73 -0.80 -20.33
C ARG A 207 -16.80 -0.16 -19.46
N GLN A 208 -16.42 0.90 -18.76
CA GLN A 208 -17.32 1.74 -17.96
C GLN A 208 -16.95 3.22 -18.20
N ASP A 209 -17.94 4.03 -18.61
CA ASP A 209 -17.77 5.47 -18.87
C ASP A 209 -16.62 5.83 -19.82
N GLY A 210 -16.38 4.96 -20.82
CA GLY A 210 -15.32 5.13 -21.82
C GLY A 210 -13.94 4.62 -21.40
N LEU A 211 -13.76 4.24 -20.13
CA LEU A 211 -12.53 3.70 -19.58
C LEU A 211 -12.58 2.17 -19.51
N TRP A 212 -11.42 1.54 -19.63
CA TRP A 212 -11.25 0.15 -19.24
C TRP A 212 -11.07 0.04 -17.73
N VAL A 213 -11.87 -0.79 -17.09
CA VAL A 213 -11.82 -1.08 -15.65
C VAL A 213 -11.69 -2.58 -15.43
N GLU A 214 -11.16 -2.96 -14.29
CA GLU A 214 -11.04 -4.35 -13.86
C GLU A 214 -12.45 -4.89 -13.53
N ASP A 215 -12.81 -6.05 -14.12
CA ASP A 215 -14.06 -6.77 -13.82
C ASP A 215 -13.70 -8.07 -13.09
N GLY A 216 -13.76 -8.01 -11.76
CA GLY A 216 -13.24 -9.07 -10.90
C GLY A 216 -11.81 -8.80 -10.45
N THR A 217 -10.95 -9.80 -10.46
CA THR A 217 -9.54 -9.65 -10.09
C THR A 217 -8.63 -10.09 -11.24
N LEU A 218 -7.61 -9.30 -11.56
CA LEU A 218 -6.50 -9.76 -12.42
C LEU A 218 -5.80 -11.00 -11.81
N GLY A 219 -6.18 -11.33 -10.56
CA GLY A 219 -5.80 -12.55 -9.87
C GLY A 219 -6.21 -13.84 -10.56
N ASP A 220 -7.28 -13.86 -11.35
CA ASP A 220 -7.79 -15.05 -12.02
C ASP A 220 -7.32 -15.19 -13.48
N VAL A 221 -6.57 -14.22 -13.97
CA VAL A 221 -6.05 -14.21 -15.35
C VAL A 221 -4.88 -15.21 -15.47
N PRO A 222 -4.85 -16.06 -16.53
CA PRO A 222 -3.70 -16.92 -16.80
C PRO A 222 -2.40 -16.11 -17.01
N VAL A 223 -1.41 -16.32 -16.15
CA VAL A 223 -0.18 -15.49 -16.11
C VAL A 223 1.05 -16.18 -16.71
N GLU A 224 0.89 -17.31 -17.37
CA GLU A 224 1.98 -18.09 -17.97
C GLU A 224 2.78 -17.28 -19.01
N ALA A 225 2.11 -16.49 -19.84
CA ALA A 225 2.76 -15.62 -20.81
C ALA A 225 3.61 -14.52 -20.14
N VAL A 226 3.13 -13.98 -19.04
CA VAL A 226 3.85 -12.98 -18.23
C VAL A 226 5.07 -13.64 -17.57
N ALA A 227 4.90 -14.81 -16.95
CA ALA A 227 5.99 -15.55 -16.33
C ALA A 227 7.11 -15.87 -17.32
N TYR A 228 6.76 -16.23 -18.57
CA TYR A 228 7.74 -16.52 -19.62
C TYR A 228 8.67 -15.33 -19.89
N VAL A 229 8.17 -14.10 -19.83
CA VAL A 229 8.99 -12.89 -20.01
C VAL A 229 10.13 -12.85 -18.99
N PHE A 230 9.85 -13.21 -17.74
CA PHE A 230 10.79 -13.12 -16.62
C PHE A 230 11.69 -14.36 -16.45
N LEU A 231 11.22 -15.53 -16.83
CA LEU A 231 11.96 -16.79 -16.69
C LEU A 231 12.91 -17.06 -17.86
N SER A 232 12.63 -16.46 -19.03
CA SER A 232 13.42 -16.74 -20.20
C SER A 232 14.85 -16.22 -20.04
N GLY A 233 15.83 -17.15 -20.19
CA GLY A 233 17.26 -16.88 -20.04
C GLY A 233 17.84 -17.25 -18.68
N LEU A 234 17.01 -17.60 -17.69
CA LEU A 234 17.49 -18.12 -16.41
C LEU A 234 17.84 -19.60 -16.51
N GLY A 235 18.94 -20.00 -15.85
CA GLY A 235 19.33 -21.39 -15.73
C GLY A 235 18.37 -22.22 -14.88
N PRO A 236 18.38 -23.57 -15.02
CA PRO A 236 17.50 -24.46 -14.25
C PRO A 236 17.63 -24.30 -12.74
N ALA A 237 18.83 -23.98 -12.23
CA ALA A 237 19.08 -23.72 -10.82
C ALA A 237 18.32 -22.48 -10.32
N CYS A 238 18.38 -21.37 -11.08
CA CYS A 238 17.66 -20.14 -10.77
C CYS A 238 16.14 -20.34 -10.83
N VAL A 239 15.63 -21.08 -11.82
CA VAL A 239 14.20 -21.39 -11.91
C VAL A 239 13.75 -22.22 -10.71
N GLY A 240 14.54 -23.25 -10.31
CA GLY A 240 14.26 -24.06 -9.12
C GLY A 240 14.31 -23.27 -7.81
N ALA A 241 15.21 -22.31 -7.72
CA ALA A 241 15.32 -21.36 -6.63
C ALA A 241 14.06 -20.46 -6.53
N LEU A 242 13.66 -19.89 -7.65
CA LEU A 242 12.44 -19.07 -7.73
C LEU A 242 11.19 -19.87 -7.36
N GLU A 243 11.05 -21.12 -7.84
CA GLU A 243 9.94 -21.99 -7.47
C GLU A 243 9.90 -22.26 -5.96
N THR A 244 11.07 -22.43 -5.32
CA THR A 244 11.19 -22.62 -3.87
C THR A 244 10.74 -21.37 -3.12
N LEU A 245 11.31 -20.22 -3.46
CA LEU A 245 10.96 -18.94 -2.84
C LEU A 245 9.50 -18.54 -3.08
N ALA A 246 8.99 -18.73 -4.31
CA ALA A 246 7.61 -18.46 -4.64
C ALA A 246 6.62 -19.33 -3.84
N SER A 247 6.99 -20.59 -3.58
CA SER A 247 6.15 -21.52 -2.82
C SER A 247 6.20 -21.27 -1.32
N ALA A 248 7.33 -20.82 -0.81
CA ALA A 248 7.52 -20.47 0.59
C ALA A 248 6.91 -19.11 0.96
N GLY A 249 6.81 -18.20 0.00
CA GLY A 249 6.53 -16.79 0.23
C GLY A 249 7.80 -16.01 0.61
N PRO A 250 7.65 -14.75 1.07
CA PRO A 250 8.79 -13.99 1.56
C PRO A 250 9.49 -14.68 2.73
N LEU A 251 10.82 -14.75 2.71
CA LEU A 251 11.65 -15.45 3.69
C LEU A 251 12.76 -14.54 4.23
N PRO A 252 13.15 -14.66 5.51
CA PRO A 252 14.37 -14.05 6.00
C PRO A 252 15.57 -14.48 5.14
N ALA A 253 16.50 -13.57 4.88
CA ALA A 253 17.63 -13.80 3.97
C ALA A 253 18.51 -15.00 4.39
N ASP A 254 18.69 -15.21 5.69
CA ASP A 254 19.42 -16.35 6.27
C ASP A 254 18.68 -17.67 6.04
N VAL A 255 17.34 -17.69 6.14
CA VAL A 255 16.51 -18.88 5.84
C VAL A 255 16.54 -19.18 4.34
N ALA A 256 16.38 -18.16 3.50
CA ALA A 256 16.47 -18.29 2.05
C ALA A 256 17.84 -18.87 1.62
N GLY A 257 18.94 -18.39 2.22
CA GLY A 257 20.29 -18.89 1.96
C GLY A 257 20.55 -20.34 2.36
N ARG A 258 19.76 -20.90 3.31
CA ARG A 258 19.78 -22.34 3.64
C ARG A 258 18.93 -23.20 2.71
N LEU A 259 17.87 -22.63 2.15
CA LEU A 259 16.94 -23.35 1.27
C LEU A 259 17.36 -23.39 -0.18
N VAL A 260 18.11 -22.40 -0.63
CA VAL A 260 18.46 -22.14 -2.02
C VAL A 260 19.95 -21.91 -2.14
N ASP A 261 20.53 -22.32 -3.27
CA ASP A 261 21.95 -22.09 -3.57
C ASP A 261 22.27 -20.58 -3.55
N PRO A 262 23.26 -20.13 -2.75
CA PRO A 262 23.64 -18.73 -2.68
C PRO A 262 24.05 -18.11 -4.02
N SER A 263 24.66 -18.90 -4.94
CA SER A 263 25.02 -18.42 -6.28
C SER A 263 23.78 -18.11 -7.13
N ALA A 264 22.75 -18.96 -7.03
CA ALA A 264 21.47 -18.71 -7.70
C ALA A 264 20.73 -17.52 -7.09
N LEU A 265 20.79 -17.32 -5.77
CA LEU A 265 20.22 -16.13 -5.11
C LEU A 265 20.89 -14.84 -5.58
N ALA A 266 22.24 -14.84 -5.65
CA ALA A 266 23.00 -13.68 -6.13
C ALA A 266 22.64 -13.35 -7.58
N GLU A 267 22.57 -14.36 -8.47
CA GLU A 267 22.18 -14.19 -9.87
C GLU A 267 20.75 -13.65 -9.98
N LEU A 268 19.81 -14.17 -9.18
CA LEU A 268 18.42 -13.72 -9.17
C LEU A 268 18.26 -12.29 -8.63
N SER A 269 19.05 -11.92 -7.64
CA SER A 269 19.11 -10.55 -7.12
C SER A 269 19.67 -9.59 -8.16
N ASP A 270 20.76 -9.94 -8.82
CA ASP A 270 21.34 -9.15 -9.91
C ASP A 270 20.35 -8.93 -11.07
N HIS A 271 19.47 -9.89 -11.33
CA HIS A 271 18.40 -9.79 -12.33
C HIS A 271 17.09 -9.15 -11.78
N GLY A 272 17.06 -8.71 -10.52
CA GLY A 272 15.86 -8.14 -9.90
C GLY A 272 14.69 -9.12 -9.80
N ARG A 273 14.95 -10.43 -9.77
CA ARG A 273 13.94 -11.49 -9.60
C ARG A 273 13.71 -11.85 -8.15
N VAL A 274 14.67 -11.53 -7.30
CA VAL A 274 14.56 -11.58 -5.85
C VAL A 274 14.96 -10.22 -5.33
N VAL A 275 14.13 -9.64 -4.49
CA VAL A 275 14.32 -8.31 -3.90
C VAL A 275 14.36 -8.46 -2.38
N GLY A 276 15.35 -7.83 -1.75
CA GLY A 276 15.47 -7.74 -0.31
C GLY A 276 14.67 -6.56 0.23
N HIS A 277 13.94 -6.78 1.31
CA HIS A 277 13.24 -5.76 2.06
C HIS A 277 13.73 -5.79 3.51
N GLU A 278 14.17 -4.67 4.03
CA GLU A 278 14.53 -4.58 5.44
C GLU A 278 13.26 -4.43 6.28
N LEU A 279 12.98 -5.40 7.14
CA LEU A 279 11.83 -5.39 8.05
C LEU A 279 12.30 -5.20 9.49
N ALA A 280 11.67 -4.26 10.19
CA ALA A 280 11.93 -4.04 11.60
C ALA A 280 11.66 -5.34 12.40
N GLY A 281 12.67 -5.84 13.13
CA GLY A 281 12.58 -7.07 13.94
C GLY A 281 12.82 -8.39 13.20
N ALA A 282 12.74 -8.44 11.87
CA ALA A 282 12.99 -9.66 11.09
C ALA A 282 14.25 -9.57 10.22
N GLY A 283 14.94 -8.41 10.16
CA GLY A 283 16.10 -8.19 9.30
C GLY A 283 15.73 -8.17 7.82
N GLU A 284 16.67 -8.52 6.96
CA GLU A 284 16.45 -8.57 5.51
C GLU A 284 15.57 -9.76 5.13
N VAL A 285 14.49 -9.49 4.41
CA VAL A 285 13.53 -10.47 3.90
C VAL A 285 13.57 -10.48 2.38
N LEU A 286 13.75 -11.66 1.80
CA LEU A 286 13.79 -11.85 0.35
C LEU A 286 12.42 -12.25 -0.19
N ALA A 287 11.99 -11.60 -1.26
CA ALA A 287 10.75 -11.88 -1.96
C ALA A 287 10.97 -12.01 -3.48
N VAL A 288 10.15 -12.83 -4.13
CA VAL A 288 10.16 -12.97 -5.61
C VAL A 288 9.48 -11.76 -6.25
N SER A 289 10.15 -11.12 -7.20
CA SER A 289 9.67 -9.96 -7.94
C SER A 289 9.66 -10.25 -9.46
N PRO A 290 8.65 -9.79 -10.19
CA PRO A 290 7.41 -9.15 -9.72
C PRO A 290 6.43 -10.18 -9.10
N PRO A 291 5.42 -9.75 -8.32
CA PRO A 291 4.48 -10.65 -7.64
C PRO A 291 3.73 -11.62 -8.58
N LEU A 292 3.41 -11.21 -9.80
CA LEU A 292 2.81 -12.11 -10.80
C LEU A 292 3.74 -13.29 -11.17
N LEU A 293 5.05 -13.08 -11.15
CA LEU A 293 6.01 -14.18 -11.33
C LEU A 293 5.90 -15.20 -10.19
N ALA A 294 5.83 -14.73 -8.93
CA ALA A 294 5.67 -15.61 -7.78
C ALA A 294 4.38 -16.42 -7.85
N ARG A 295 3.28 -15.79 -8.29
CA ARG A 295 1.99 -16.47 -8.48
C ARG A 295 2.09 -17.53 -9.58
N ALA A 296 2.58 -17.18 -10.77
CA ALA A 296 2.71 -18.10 -11.88
C ALA A 296 3.59 -19.31 -11.55
N LEU A 297 4.65 -19.10 -10.77
CA LEU A 297 5.51 -20.18 -10.31
C LEU A 297 4.79 -21.11 -9.31
N ARG A 298 4.00 -20.55 -8.37
CA ARG A 298 3.19 -21.37 -7.45
C ARG A 298 2.16 -22.24 -8.17
N GLU A 299 1.53 -21.71 -9.22
CA GLU A 299 0.56 -22.46 -10.02
C GLU A 299 1.22 -23.62 -10.78
N ARG A 300 2.46 -23.45 -11.25
CA ARG A 300 3.24 -24.47 -11.97
C ARG A 300 3.76 -25.61 -11.08
N VAL A 301 3.98 -25.36 -9.80
CA VAL A 301 4.52 -26.35 -8.87
C VAL A 301 3.43 -27.38 -8.51
N SER A 302 3.68 -28.67 -8.79
CA SER A 302 2.72 -29.72 -8.49
C SER A 302 2.41 -29.79 -6.98
N PRO A 303 1.19 -30.25 -6.60
CA PRO A 303 0.80 -30.35 -5.18
C PRO A 303 1.77 -31.17 -4.33
N TYR A 304 2.33 -32.24 -4.88
CA TYR A 304 3.33 -33.08 -4.20
C TYR A 304 4.63 -32.29 -3.92
N ARG A 305 5.15 -31.60 -4.94
CA ARG A 305 6.37 -30.80 -4.81
C ARG A 305 6.16 -29.63 -3.85
N ARG A 306 4.99 -29.01 -3.88
CA ARG A 306 4.60 -27.93 -2.97
C ARG A 306 4.61 -28.38 -1.50
N ARG A 307 4.06 -29.57 -1.21
CA ARG A 307 4.12 -30.17 0.14
C ARG A 307 5.55 -30.40 0.59
N ARG A 308 6.40 -31.01 -0.27
CA ARG A 308 7.82 -31.23 0.04
C ARG A 308 8.59 -29.93 0.29
N LEU A 309 8.30 -28.88 -0.45
CA LEU A 309 8.89 -27.57 -0.22
C LEU A 309 8.41 -26.97 1.11
N ALA A 310 7.14 -27.07 1.43
CA ALA A 310 6.61 -26.62 2.72
C ALA A 310 7.24 -27.36 3.91
N GLU A 311 7.43 -28.69 3.80
CA GLU A 311 8.15 -29.50 4.81
C GLU A 311 9.60 -29.02 5.01
N ARG A 312 10.32 -28.70 3.91
CA ARG A 312 11.68 -28.16 3.98
C ARG A 312 11.73 -26.79 4.64
N VAL A 313 10.83 -25.88 4.24
CA VAL A 313 10.71 -24.53 4.83
C VAL A 313 10.44 -24.62 6.33
N ALA A 314 9.55 -25.52 6.74
CA ALA A 314 9.23 -25.74 8.15
C ALA A 314 10.43 -26.30 8.94
N ALA A 315 11.21 -27.20 8.34
CA ALA A 315 12.42 -27.78 8.95
C ALA A 315 13.54 -26.76 9.17
N GLU A 316 13.66 -25.76 8.31
CA GLU A 316 14.69 -24.70 8.39
C GLU A 316 14.27 -23.49 9.25
N GLY A 317 13.23 -23.61 10.07
CA GLY A 317 12.78 -22.56 10.96
C GLY A 317 11.51 -21.86 10.50
N GLY A 318 10.85 -22.41 9.47
CA GLY A 318 9.58 -21.89 8.95
C GLY A 318 9.71 -20.60 8.14
N GLY A 319 8.63 -20.25 7.42
CA GLY A 319 8.51 -18.94 6.77
C GLY A 319 8.41 -17.80 7.81
N LEU A 320 8.26 -16.58 7.33
CA LEU A 320 8.13 -15.37 8.16
C LEU A 320 7.21 -15.52 9.38
N ALA A 321 6.16 -16.35 9.26
CA ALA A 321 5.25 -16.66 10.36
C ALA A 321 5.89 -17.49 11.49
N ALA A 322 7.00 -18.18 11.24
CA ALA A 322 7.70 -19.00 12.26
C ALA A 322 9.00 -18.34 12.75
N ALA A 323 9.61 -17.47 11.98
CA ALA A 323 10.81 -16.73 12.35
C ALA A 323 10.50 -15.47 13.19
N ALA A 324 9.29 -14.93 13.08
CA ALA A 324 8.81 -13.89 13.97
C ALA A 324 8.45 -14.52 15.33
N SER A 325 9.26 -14.26 16.35
CA SER A 325 8.78 -14.28 17.73
C SER A 325 7.44 -13.53 17.77
N PRO A 326 6.43 -13.96 18.53
CA PRO A 326 5.00 -13.87 18.18
C PRO A 326 4.62 -12.59 17.45
N VAL A 327 4.13 -12.76 16.25
CA VAL A 327 3.64 -11.82 15.25
C VAL A 327 3.45 -10.38 15.77
N ASP A 328 4.55 -9.69 15.96
CA ASP A 328 4.55 -8.34 16.52
C ASP A 328 4.67 -7.25 15.44
N ASP A 329 4.92 -7.64 14.19
CA ASP A 329 5.09 -6.70 13.08
C ASP A 329 3.93 -6.82 12.07
N LEU A 330 3.15 -5.73 11.96
CA LEU A 330 2.08 -5.60 10.99
C LEU A 330 2.55 -5.86 9.55
N THR A 331 3.76 -5.41 9.21
CA THR A 331 4.35 -5.59 7.88
C THR A 331 4.54 -7.07 7.57
N THR A 332 5.01 -7.86 8.52
CA THR A 332 5.16 -9.32 8.42
C THR A 332 3.82 -9.99 8.18
N VAL A 333 2.78 -9.59 8.92
CA VAL A 333 1.42 -10.14 8.77
C VAL A 333 0.82 -9.77 7.41
N LEU A 334 0.98 -8.53 6.96
CA LEU A 334 0.48 -8.07 5.67
C LEU A 334 1.21 -8.73 4.49
N LEU A 335 2.51 -9.05 4.64
CA LEU A 335 3.29 -9.77 3.63
C LEU A 335 2.99 -11.28 3.63
N ALA A 336 2.76 -11.87 4.80
CA ALA A 336 2.42 -13.28 4.96
C ALA A 336 0.94 -13.58 4.62
N ALA A 337 0.07 -12.59 4.63
CA ALA A 337 -1.34 -12.76 4.25
C ALA A 337 -1.42 -13.27 2.80
N PRO A 338 -2.10 -14.41 2.54
CA PRO A 338 -2.18 -14.99 1.21
C PRO A 338 -2.81 -13.98 0.24
N SER A 339 -2.21 -13.86 -0.95
CA SER A 339 -2.78 -13.14 -2.08
C SER A 339 -3.98 -13.92 -2.60
N GLY A 340 -5.14 -13.78 -1.97
CA GLY A 340 -6.38 -14.46 -2.28
C GLY A 340 -7.56 -13.59 -1.89
N GLU A 341 -8.78 -13.95 -2.28
CA GLU A 341 -10.03 -13.19 -2.12
C GLU A 341 -10.20 -12.55 -0.72
N GLY A 342 -9.61 -11.38 -0.50
CA GLY A 342 -9.59 -10.63 0.78
C GLY A 342 -8.20 -10.17 1.22
N GLY A 343 -7.12 -10.65 0.59
CA GLY A 343 -5.77 -10.12 0.79
C GLY A 343 -5.53 -8.83 -0.02
N ALA A 344 -4.58 -8.02 0.40
CA ALA A 344 -4.15 -6.89 -0.41
C ALA A 344 -3.59 -7.38 -1.75
N PRO A 345 -3.90 -6.71 -2.86
CA PRO A 345 -3.37 -7.09 -4.16
C PRO A 345 -1.84 -7.20 -4.14
N ALA A 346 -1.30 -8.16 -4.85
CA ALA A 346 0.15 -8.39 -4.92
C ALA A 346 0.95 -7.14 -5.37
N TRP A 347 0.31 -6.25 -6.13
CA TRP A 347 0.91 -5.00 -6.58
C TRP A 347 1.23 -4.01 -5.46
N VAL A 348 0.49 -4.06 -4.34
CA VAL A 348 0.74 -3.15 -3.21
C VAL A 348 2.14 -3.35 -2.62
N ALA A 349 2.62 -4.59 -2.56
CA ALA A 349 3.98 -4.89 -2.11
C ALA A 349 5.04 -4.33 -3.06
N GLN A 350 4.74 -4.28 -4.36
CA GLN A 350 5.67 -3.75 -5.36
C GLN A 350 5.77 -2.24 -5.34
N VAL A 351 4.64 -1.54 -5.22
CA VAL A 351 4.66 -0.08 -5.04
C VAL A 351 5.44 0.27 -3.77
N ALA A 352 5.23 -0.47 -2.68
CA ALA A 352 5.99 -0.28 -1.46
C ALA A 352 7.50 -0.50 -1.68
N GLY A 353 7.89 -1.53 -2.45
CA GLY A 353 9.30 -1.78 -2.82
C GLY A 353 9.91 -0.63 -3.62
N LEU A 354 9.22 -0.17 -4.69
CA LEU A 354 9.70 0.96 -5.51
C LEU A 354 9.82 2.26 -4.70
N VAL A 355 8.87 2.52 -3.82
CA VAL A 355 8.89 3.67 -2.92
C VAL A 355 10.08 3.57 -1.96
N HIS A 356 10.32 2.37 -1.40
CA HIS A 356 11.43 2.13 -0.48
C HIS A 356 12.78 2.29 -1.19
N GLU A 357 12.97 1.70 -2.37
CA GLU A 357 14.18 1.84 -3.17
C GLU A 357 14.47 3.32 -3.49
N ARG A 358 13.45 4.07 -3.91
CA ARG A 358 13.61 5.49 -4.20
C ARG A 358 13.92 6.30 -2.95
N ALA A 359 13.22 6.05 -1.85
CA ALA A 359 13.47 6.74 -0.58
C ALA A 359 14.89 6.47 -0.06
N THR A 360 15.36 5.23 -0.14
CA THR A 360 16.73 4.83 0.26
C THR A 360 17.78 5.48 -0.64
N ALA A 361 17.55 5.54 -1.95
CA ALA A 361 18.47 6.19 -2.89
C ALA A 361 18.54 7.71 -2.66
N ASP A 362 17.41 8.38 -2.46
CA ASP A 362 17.33 9.81 -2.16
C ASP A 362 18.00 10.14 -0.82
N GLU A 363 17.74 9.34 0.21
CA GLU A 363 18.39 9.47 1.51
C GLU A 363 19.90 9.29 1.42
N GLY A 364 20.37 8.26 0.71
CA GLY A 364 21.80 8.01 0.50
C GLY A 364 22.50 9.15 -0.25
N ALA A 365 21.83 9.71 -1.26
CA ALA A 365 22.33 10.87 -2.00
C ALA A 365 22.44 12.11 -1.09
N ARG A 366 21.40 12.40 -0.29
CA ARG A 366 21.39 13.55 0.63
C ARG A 366 22.41 13.40 1.76
N ARG A 367 22.58 12.18 2.28
CA ARG A 367 23.62 11.88 3.26
C ARG A 367 25.00 12.13 2.69
N THR A 368 25.26 11.67 1.47
CA THR A 368 26.54 11.87 0.79
C THR A 368 26.83 13.35 0.54
N GLU A 369 25.83 14.11 0.11
CA GLU A 369 25.94 15.55 -0.09
C GLU A 369 26.22 16.30 1.22
N TRP A 370 25.50 15.95 2.30
CA TRP A 370 25.74 16.54 3.64
C TRP A 370 27.14 16.24 4.17
N LEU A 371 27.64 15.01 4.00
CA LEU A 371 29.00 14.64 4.42
C LEU A 371 30.08 15.33 3.60
N ALA A 372 29.84 15.57 2.31
CA ALA A 372 30.75 16.28 1.43
C ALA A 372 30.74 17.80 1.68
N HIS A 373 29.58 18.38 1.98
CA HIS A 373 29.36 19.80 2.18
C HIS A 373 28.49 20.02 3.43
N PRO A 374 29.05 19.95 4.66
CA PRO A 374 28.30 20.01 5.91
C PRO A 374 27.80 21.43 6.21
N THR A 375 26.74 21.83 5.50
CA THR A 375 26.03 23.11 5.73
C THR A 375 24.69 22.82 6.40
N LEU A 376 24.09 23.86 7.01
CA LEU A 376 22.75 23.74 7.60
C LEU A 376 21.68 23.39 6.55
N ALA A 377 21.84 23.87 5.30
CA ALA A 377 20.94 23.58 4.19
C ALA A 377 20.99 22.09 3.78
N THR A 378 22.18 21.51 3.64
CA THR A 378 22.35 20.08 3.31
C THR A 378 21.92 19.16 4.46
N ALA A 379 22.15 19.59 5.72
CA ALA A 379 21.65 18.90 6.89
C ALA A 379 20.10 18.87 6.91
N ASN A 380 19.45 20.01 6.65
CA ASN A 380 17.99 20.09 6.57
C ASN A 380 17.42 19.20 5.43
N ALA A 381 18.09 19.17 4.27
CA ALA A 381 17.68 18.29 3.18
C ALA A 381 17.76 16.80 3.57
N TYR A 382 18.81 16.41 4.30
CA TYR A 382 18.94 15.06 4.81
C TYR A 382 17.92 14.74 5.92
N LEU A 383 17.71 15.67 6.89
CA LEU A 383 16.68 15.55 7.93
C LEU A 383 15.28 15.36 7.31
N ALA A 384 14.94 16.11 6.27
CA ALA A 384 13.64 15.96 5.59
C ALA A 384 13.40 14.54 5.07
N ALA A 385 14.43 13.86 4.56
CA ALA A 385 14.33 12.46 4.15
C ALA A 385 14.22 11.51 5.34
N LEU A 386 15.04 11.71 6.38
CA LEU A 386 15.02 10.89 7.59
C LEU A 386 13.69 10.96 8.35
N MET A 387 13.00 12.11 8.34
CA MET A 387 11.71 12.30 9.02
C MET A 387 10.58 11.42 8.46
N LEU A 388 10.75 10.85 7.29
CA LEU A 388 9.74 9.99 6.64
C LEU A 388 9.73 8.55 7.19
N ARG A 389 10.77 8.11 7.85
CA ARG A 389 10.93 6.76 8.41
C ARG A 389 11.45 6.79 9.86
N PRO A 390 11.32 5.69 10.62
CA PRO A 390 11.89 5.61 11.95
C PRO A 390 13.43 5.47 11.89
N ALA A 391 14.14 6.59 11.88
CA ALA A 391 15.60 6.69 11.72
C ALA A 391 16.23 7.37 12.94
N ALA A 392 15.99 6.85 14.15
CA ALA A 392 16.36 7.48 15.41
C ALA A 392 17.87 7.80 15.49
N GLU A 393 18.73 6.83 15.24
CA GLU A 393 20.19 6.98 15.36
C GLU A 393 20.73 8.04 14.40
N GLN A 394 20.26 8.02 13.15
CA GLN A 394 20.69 8.97 12.14
C GLN A 394 20.20 10.40 12.42
N LEU A 395 18.96 10.53 12.91
CA LEU A 395 18.42 11.83 13.32
C LEU A 395 19.21 12.42 14.50
N GLU A 396 19.51 11.61 15.50
CA GLU A 396 20.33 12.02 16.65
C GLU A 396 21.76 12.37 16.22
N GLU A 397 22.35 11.63 15.30
CA GLU A 397 23.66 11.93 14.72
C GLU A 397 23.69 13.33 14.08
N VAL A 398 22.68 13.67 13.26
CA VAL A 398 22.62 14.98 12.61
C VAL A 398 22.42 16.09 13.66
N PHE A 399 21.49 15.93 14.60
CA PHE A 399 21.22 16.93 15.63
C PHE A 399 22.38 17.15 16.60
N ALA A 400 23.23 16.14 16.84
CA ALA A 400 24.42 16.25 17.67
C ALA A 400 25.60 16.92 16.95
N ARG A 401 25.68 16.80 15.62
CA ARG A 401 26.80 17.31 14.82
C ARG A 401 26.59 18.71 14.26
N VAL A 402 25.35 19.16 14.15
CA VAL A 402 25.01 20.43 13.51
C VAL A 402 24.56 21.44 14.54
N GLU A 403 25.32 22.53 14.69
CA GLU A 403 24.95 23.66 15.52
C GLU A 403 24.65 24.86 14.58
N PRO A 404 23.38 25.33 14.53
CA PRO A 404 23.03 26.51 13.74
C PRO A 404 23.76 27.76 14.25
N GLY A 405 24.44 28.44 13.36
CA GLY A 405 25.15 29.70 13.68
C GLY A 405 24.28 30.94 13.38
N GLU A 406 24.65 32.10 13.96
CA GLU A 406 23.97 33.40 13.71
C GLU A 406 24.05 33.84 12.23
N HIS A 407 25.08 33.38 11.51
CA HIS A 407 25.31 33.71 10.11
C HIS A 407 24.59 32.80 9.10
N ASP A 408 23.98 31.72 9.59
CA ASP A 408 23.18 30.84 8.74
C ASP A 408 21.89 31.56 8.30
N ASP A 409 21.36 31.13 7.15
CA ASP A 409 20.06 31.62 6.66
C ASP A 409 18.94 31.40 7.69
N ALA A 410 18.16 32.45 7.96
CA ALA A 410 17.07 32.40 8.93
C ALA A 410 16.04 31.28 8.61
N GLY A 411 15.75 31.05 7.31
CA GLY A 411 14.89 29.96 6.86
C GLY A 411 15.47 28.59 7.16
N ALA A 412 16.77 28.40 6.99
CA ALA A 412 17.47 27.16 7.30
C ALA A 412 17.50 26.91 8.82
N ARG A 413 17.73 27.94 9.66
CA ARG A 413 17.64 27.82 11.13
C ARG A 413 16.24 27.44 11.60
N ALA A 414 15.22 28.07 11.04
CA ALA A 414 13.83 27.75 11.36
C ALA A 414 13.43 26.32 10.97
N ALA A 415 13.86 25.84 9.78
CA ALA A 415 13.64 24.47 9.35
C ALA A 415 14.31 23.45 10.28
N PHE A 416 15.56 23.70 10.67
CA PHE A 416 16.30 22.85 11.61
C PHE A 416 15.63 22.78 12.98
N ALA A 417 15.23 23.94 13.53
CA ALA A 417 14.50 24.01 14.80
C ALA A 417 13.17 23.27 14.74
N PHE A 418 12.45 23.37 13.63
CA PHE A 418 11.20 22.64 13.39
C PHE A 418 11.42 21.13 13.37
N TYR A 419 12.41 20.64 12.64
CA TYR A 419 12.71 19.20 12.59
C TYR A 419 13.15 18.69 13.97
N ARG A 420 13.99 19.43 14.69
CA ARG A 420 14.44 19.04 16.02
C ARG A 420 13.30 18.96 17.03
N SER A 421 12.42 19.98 17.06
CA SER A 421 11.25 20.00 17.95
C SER A 421 10.29 18.85 17.65
N ARG A 422 10.07 18.57 16.36
CA ARG A 422 9.21 17.50 15.88
C ARG A 422 9.77 16.13 16.25
N TRP A 423 11.07 15.94 16.08
CA TRP A 423 11.76 14.73 16.49
C TRP A 423 11.68 14.50 18.01
N ALA A 424 12.00 15.51 18.80
CA ALA A 424 11.97 15.41 20.27
C ALA A 424 10.57 15.01 20.78
N ALA A 425 9.53 15.62 20.23
CA ALA A 425 8.16 15.28 20.56
C ALA A 425 7.76 13.86 20.13
N TRP A 426 8.19 13.42 18.94
CA TRP A 426 7.92 12.06 18.47
C TRP A 426 8.68 11.02 19.29
N ALA A 427 9.95 11.24 19.61
CA ALA A 427 10.76 10.35 20.44
C ALA A 427 10.20 10.18 21.84
N ALA A 428 9.70 11.26 22.46
CA ALA A 428 9.04 11.20 23.77
C ALA A 428 7.78 10.32 23.74
N THR A 429 6.95 10.43 22.69
CA THR A 429 5.76 9.59 22.55
C THR A 429 6.10 8.14 22.18
N ALA A 430 7.18 7.90 21.44
CA ALA A 430 7.67 6.56 21.12
C ALA A 430 8.14 5.83 22.39
N ALA A 431 8.87 6.50 23.26
CA ALA A 431 9.31 5.96 24.54
C ALA A 431 8.11 5.57 25.45
N THR A 432 7.08 6.44 25.50
CA THR A 432 5.86 6.15 26.28
C THR A 432 5.09 4.97 25.68
N ALA A 433 4.95 4.91 24.36
CA ALA A 433 4.26 3.80 23.68
C ALA A 433 4.96 2.45 23.93
N ALA A 434 6.30 2.42 23.95
CA ALA A 434 7.08 1.22 24.23
C ALA A 434 6.88 0.71 25.68
N THR A 435 6.69 1.61 26.65
CA THR A 435 6.51 1.23 28.07
C THR A 435 5.07 0.84 28.42
N THR A 436 4.08 1.29 27.67
CA THR A 436 2.66 1.03 27.93
C THR A 436 2.08 -0.14 27.16
N ALA A 437 2.83 -0.73 26.21
CA ALA A 437 2.39 -1.90 25.47
C ALA A 437 2.32 -3.13 26.40
N PRO A 438 1.18 -3.86 26.47
CA PRO A 438 1.08 -5.06 27.31
C PRO A 438 1.99 -6.16 26.76
N GLU A 439 2.82 -6.72 27.64
CA GLU A 439 3.80 -7.79 27.35
C GLU A 439 3.19 -9.19 27.08
N ALA A 440 1.88 -9.36 27.19
CA ALA A 440 1.28 -10.69 27.07
C ALA A 440 1.15 -11.15 25.62
N PRO A 441 1.84 -12.24 25.23
CA PRO A 441 1.63 -12.86 23.91
C PRO A 441 0.24 -13.48 23.85
N LEU A 442 -0.54 -13.15 22.79
CA LEU A 442 -1.73 -13.91 22.47
C LEU A 442 -1.29 -15.28 21.89
N PRO A 443 -1.93 -16.38 22.27
CA PRO A 443 -1.73 -17.65 21.58
C PRO A 443 -2.30 -17.53 20.16
N VAL A 444 -1.41 -17.39 19.17
CA VAL A 444 -1.77 -17.43 17.76
C VAL A 444 -1.69 -18.89 17.33
N ASP A 445 -2.80 -19.60 17.45
CA ASP A 445 -2.93 -20.90 16.82
C ASP A 445 -3.31 -20.69 15.34
N LEU A 446 -2.28 -20.51 14.49
CA LEU A 446 -2.40 -20.44 13.04
C LEU A 446 -2.51 -21.83 12.38
N ALA A 447 -2.38 -22.90 13.17
CA ALA A 447 -2.66 -24.26 12.75
C ALA A 447 -3.96 -24.70 13.44
N GLY A 448 -5.00 -25.01 12.65
CA GLY A 448 -6.26 -25.50 13.17
C GLY A 448 -6.09 -26.67 14.15
N GLY A 449 -6.01 -26.35 15.42
CA GLY A 449 -6.01 -27.30 16.52
C GLY A 449 -7.41 -27.53 17.03
N GLN A 450 -7.77 -28.80 17.20
CA GLN A 450 -9.03 -29.29 17.73
C GLN A 450 -9.30 -28.74 19.14
N PRO A 451 -10.56 -28.49 19.53
CA PRO A 451 -10.90 -28.21 20.91
C PRO A 451 -10.64 -29.43 21.80
N ALA A 452 -9.92 -29.20 22.89
CA ALA A 452 -9.71 -30.20 23.95
C ALA A 452 -11.05 -30.60 24.55
N GLY A 453 -11.20 -31.89 24.80
CA GLY A 453 -12.43 -32.51 25.25
C GLY A 453 -12.83 -32.17 26.68
N ASP A 454 -14.12 -32.15 26.87
CA ASP A 454 -14.79 -32.06 28.15
C ASP A 454 -14.40 -33.21 29.08
N GLY A 455 -13.96 -32.86 30.30
CA GLY A 455 -13.94 -33.73 31.45
C GLY A 455 -15.08 -33.31 32.40
N PRO A 456 -15.78 -34.21 33.04
CA PRO A 456 -16.96 -33.90 33.85
C PRO A 456 -16.57 -33.40 35.25
N GLY A 457 -17.14 -32.25 35.62
CA GLY A 457 -16.98 -31.70 36.95
C GLY A 457 -18.23 -31.82 37.76
N GLU A 458 -18.13 -31.71 38.99
CA GLU A 458 -19.16 -31.96 39.98
C GLU A 458 -19.91 -30.67 40.36
N ASP A 459 -21.18 -30.91 40.58
CA ASP A 459 -22.18 -30.07 41.20
C ASP A 459 -21.75 -29.62 42.60
N ASP A 460 -21.99 -28.40 42.96
CA ASP A 460 -22.51 -28.05 44.28
C ASP A 460 -23.13 -26.64 44.28
N GLY A 461 -24.44 -26.66 44.62
CA GLY A 461 -25.27 -25.47 44.71
C GLY A 461 -25.07 -24.72 46.03
N ALA A 462 -25.37 -23.46 46.00
CA ALA A 462 -25.97 -22.73 47.11
C ALA A 462 -26.62 -21.43 46.62
N GLU A 463 -27.88 -21.36 46.88
CA GLU A 463 -28.77 -20.20 46.78
C GLU A 463 -28.30 -19.04 47.71
N GLY A 464 -28.58 -17.84 47.30
CA GLY A 464 -28.43 -16.69 48.17
C GLY A 464 -28.93 -15.41 47.52
N ASP A 465 -30.17 -15.12 47.79
CA ASP A 465 -30.93 -13.91 47.47
C ASP A 465 -30.34 -12.60 47.98
N ALA A 466 -30.70 -11.53 47.25
CA ALA A 466 -31.02 -10.16 47.69
C ALA A 466 -29.90 -9.27 48.28
N ALA A 467 -29.69 -8.15 47.66
CA ALA A 467 -30.10 -6.86 48.22
C ALA A 467 -29.60 -5.71 47.35
N GLU A 468 -30.55 -4.85 47.13
CA GLU A 468 -30.50 -3.51 46.67
C GLU A 468 -29.54 -2.62 47.46
N ASP A 469 -29.13 -1.56 46.78
CA ASP A 469 -28.95 -0.20 47.23
C ASP A 469 -27.61 0.22 47.85
N ALA A 470 -27.24 1.33 47.28
CA ALA A 470 -26.54 2.48 47.85
C ALA A 470 -25.03 2.41 48.00
N ALA A 471 -24.52 3.43 47.49
CA ALA A 471 -23.53 4.32 48.03
C ALA A 471 -22.38 4.58 47.10
N ASP A 472 -22.41 5.76 46.68
CA ASP A 472 -21.31 6.77 46.74
C ASP A 472 -19.97 6.30 47.22
N GLY A 473 -18.95 6.57 46.40
CA GLY A 473 -17.68 6.99 46.94
C GLY A 473 -16.64 5.90 47.10
N GLU A 474 -16.11 5.42 46.01
CA GLU A 474 -14.72 4.98 46.01
C GLU A 474 -14.02 5.61 44.80
N VAL A 475 -13.23 6.62 45.09
CA VAL A 475 -12.28 7.24 44.19
C VAL A 475 -11.20 6.20 43.91
N VAL A 476 -11.37 5.45 42.83
CA VAL A 476 -10.29 4.68 42.25
C VAL A 476 -9.40 5.66 41.46
N PRO A 477 -8.10 5.78 41.80
CA PRO A 477 -7.18 6.60 41.03
C PRO A 477 -6.72 5.85 39.80
N ASP A 478 -7.56 5.71 38.78
CA ASP A 478 -7.16 5.27 37.48
C ASP A 478 -7.31 6.41 36.50
N ALA A 479 -6.34 7.30 36.54
CA ALA A 479 -6.03 8.20 35.47
C ALA A 479 -5.24 7.47 34.40
N GLU A 480 -5.89 6.54 33.65
CA GLU A 480 -5.45 6.28 32.30
C GLU A 480 -5.81 7.49 31.43
N PRO A 481 -4.85 8.08 30.71
CA PRO A 481 -5.10 9.28 29.90
C PRO A 481 -6.20 9.00 28.86
N ALA A 482 -6.95 10.07 28.53
CA ALA A 482 -7.92 10.05 27.44
C ALA A 482 -7.30 9.36 26.23
N ASP A 483 -8.04 8.49 25.59
CA ASP A 483 -7.60 7.36 24.75
C ASP A 483 -6.82 7.68 23.45
N ASP A 484 -6.59 8.92 23.09
CA ASP A 484 -5.53 9.35 22.17
C ASP A 484 -4.26 9.77 22.92
N GLY A 485 -4.16 9.44 24.22
CA GLY A 485 -2.94 9.45 25.00
C GLY A 485 -2.24 10.80 25.15
N TRP A 486 -2.92 11.90 24.84
CA TRP A 486 -2.30 13.19 24.93
C TRP A 486 -2.65 13.86 26.28
N PRO A 487 -1.69 14.13 27.15
CA PRO A 487 -1.93 15.08 28.20
C PRO A 487 -2.21 16.44 27.53
N VAL A 488 -3.31 17.07 27.90
CA VAL A 488 -3.67 18.46 27.51
C VAL A 488 -2.53 19.43 27.89
N THR A 489 -1.64 18.99 28.76
CA THR A 489 -0.41 19.63 29.20
C THR A 489 0.80 18.76 28.85
N GLY A 490 1.08 18.57 27.57
CA GLY A 490 2.45 18.22 27.16
C GLY A 490 3.33 19.44 27.44
N PRO A 491 4.62 19.27 27.75
CA PRO A 491 5.46 20.40 28.05
C PRO A 491 5.33 21.40 26.91
N ASP A 492 4.82 22.60 27.21
CA ASP A 492 4.89 23.77 26.32
C ASP A 492 6.34 24.02 25.88
N ASP A 493 7.28 23.39 26.56
CA ASP A 493 8.73 23.41 26.39
C ASP A 493 9.25 22.64 25.14
N ALA A 494 8.43 21.81 24.47
CA ALA A 494 8.85 21.09 23.25
C ALA A 494 9.03 21.99 22.02
N TRP A 495 8.49 23.23 22.08
CA TRP A 495 8.72 24.24 21.07
C TRP A 495 9.64 25.32 21.63
N PRO A 496 10.69 25.73 20.90
CA PRO A 496 11.63 26.71 21.41
C PRO A 496 10.87 27.99 21.84
N ASP A 497 11.12 28.45 23.05
CA ASP A 497 10.72 29.80 23.40
C ASP A 497 11.41 30.77 22.43
N PRO A 498 10.69 31.76 21.90
CA PRO A 498 11.22 32.68 20.90
C PRO A 498 12.24 33.67 21.51
N VAL A 499 13.39 33.13 21.91
CA VAL A 499 14.57 33.99 22.22
C VAL A 499 15.11 34.56 20.91
N ASP A 500 14.94 33.82 19.79
CA ASP A 500 15.30 34.28 18.44
C ASP A 500 13.99 34.68 17.71
N PRO A 501 13.83 35.95 17.32
CA PRO A 501 12.66 36.45 16.59
C PRO A 501 12.43 35.71 15.27
N ASP A 502 13.46 35.12 14.65
CA ASP A 502 13.33 34.33 13.44
C ASP A 502 12.67 32.96 13.68
N LEU A 503 12.66 32.46 14.92
CA LEU A 503 12.01 31.20 15.32
C LEU A 503 10.56 31.41 15.82
N ALA A 504 10.15 32.65 16.05
CA ALA A 504 8.80 32.98 16.52
C ALA A 504 7.68 32.37 15.64
N PRO A 505 7.77 32.39 14.27
CA PRO A 505 6.77 31.76 13.42
C PRO A 505 6.66 30.24 13.62
N VAL A 506 7.77 29.56 13.91
CA VAL A 506 7.78 28.11 14.17
C VAL A 506 7.12 27.79 15.51
N ALA A 507 7.43 28.56 16.57
CA ALA A 507 6.83 28.39 17.89
C ALA A 507 5.32 28.64 17.86
N GLU A 508 4.86 29.63 17.09
CA GLU A 508 3.43 29.96 16.92
C GLU A 508 2.67 28.82 16.25
N LEU A 509 3.26 28.07 15.28
CA LEU A 509 2.61 26.90 14.66
C LEU A 509 2.19 25.87 15.72
N GLY A 510 3.04 25.58 16.69
CA GLY A 510 2.70 24.64 17.74
C GLY A 510 1.50 25.04 18.62
N ARG A 511 1.22 26.32 18.72
CA ARG A 511 0.15 26.89 19.57
C ARG A 511 -1.13 27.18 18.79
N LEU A 512 -1.07 27.26 17.47
CA LEU A 512 -2.17 27.76 16.62
C LEU A 512 -3.44 26.90 16.72
N LYS A 513 -3.35 25.60 16.42
CA LYS A 513 -4.54 24.72 16.41
C LYS A 513 -5.25 24.65 17.78
N PRO A 514 -4.57 24.40 18.92
CA PRO A 514 -5.25 24.41 20.23
C PRO A 514 -5.86 25.76 20.58
N ARG A 515 -5.24 26.88 20.19
CA ARG A 515 -5.81 28.21 20.35
C ARG A 515 -7.10 28.35 19.58
N LEU A 516 -7.11 28.00 18.29
CA LEU A 516 -8.30 28.08 17.44
C LEU A 516 -9.45 27.19 17.94
N LEU A 517 -9.17 25.99 18.40
CA LEU A 517 -10.19 25.11 18.98
C LEU A 517 -10.84 25.74 20.22
N ARG A 518 -10.05 26.37 21.10
CA ARG A 518 -10.58 27.10 22.27
C ARG A 518 -11.38 28.34 21.87
N GLU A 519 -10.94 29.09 20.88
CA GLU A 519 -11.65 30.27 20.37
C GLU A 519 -12.98 29.89 19.71
N LEU A 520 -13.02 28.84 18.89
CA LEU A 520 -14.25 28.29 18.30
C LEU A 520 -15.21 27.77 19.38
N ALA A 521 -14.69 27.06 20.38
CA ALA A 521 -15.50 26.61 21.52
C ALA A 521 -16.03 27.79 22.36
N GLY A 522 -15.29 28.91 22.41
CA GLY A 522 -15.68 30.17 23.04
C GLY A 522 -16.65 31.04 22.23
N GLY A 523 -17.06 30.59 21.04
CA GLY A 523 -18.07 31.27 20.21
C GLY A 523 -17.49 32.19 19.12
N ARG A 524 -16.20 32.12 18.82
CA ARG A 524 -15.63 32.79 17.64
C ARG A 524 -16.24 32.21 16.36
N SER A 525 -16.58 33.07 15.41
CA SER A 525 -17.19 32.63 14.13
C SER A 525 -16.19 31.77 13.30
N PRO A 526 -16.63 30.62 12.78
CA PRO A 526 -15.83 29.80 11.86
C PRO A 526 -15.45 30.57 10.58
N GLU A 527 -16.30 31.45 10.10
CA GLU A 527 -16.08 32.28 8.91
C GLU A 527 -14.98 33.33 9.17
N GLU A 528 -14.91 33.90 10.39
CA GLU A 528 -13.80 34.79 10.78
C GLU A 528 -12.48 34.04 10.81
N VAL A 529 -12.47 32.79 11.32
CA VAL A 529 -11.28 31.93 11.33
C VAL A 529 -10.88 31.59 9.89
N ALA A 530 -11.84 31.30 9.01
CA ALA A 530 -11.59 30.98 7.60
C ALA A 530 -11.05 32.19 6.81
N ALA A 531 -11.50 33.39 7.15
CA ALA A 531 -11.13 34.63 6.47
C ALA A 531 -9.75 35.16 6.85
N GLU A 532 -9.10 34.60 7.90
CA GLU A 532 -7.75 35.04 8.29
C GLU A 532 -6.76 34.83 7.15
N VAL A 533 -5.99 35.86 6.85
CA VAL A 533 -4.90 35.80 5.86
C VAL A 533 -3.64 35.24 6.53
N GLU A 534 -2.91 34.40 5.83
CA GLU A 534 -1.59 33.97 6.32
C GLU A 534 -0.67 35.19 6.49
N PRO A 535 0.00 35.31 7.64
CA PRO A 535 0.97 36.37 7.81
C PRO A 535 2.12 36.21 6.80
N GLU A 536 2.54 37.33 6.19
CA GLU A 536 3.75 37.30 5.38
C GLU A 536 4.92 36.84 6.24
N THR A 537 5.50 35.72 5.85
CA THR A 537 6.67 35.16 6.54
C THR A 537 7.91 35.25 5.66
N ARG A 538 9.03 35.66 6.27
CA ARG A 538 10.36 35.60 5.66
C ARG A 538 10.92 34.17 5.62
N VAL A 539 10.24 33.22 6.29
CA VAL A 539 10.62 31.82 6.39
C VAL A 539 9.79 31.00 5.41
N PRO A 540 10.29 30.70 4.18
CA PRO A 540 9.51 30.00 3.15
C PRO A 540 8.98 28.63 3.60
N PHE A 541 9.71 27.96 4.48
CA PHE A 541 9.37 26.64 5.03
C PHE A 541 8.06 26.63 5.84
N VAL A 542 7.71 27.75 6.47
CA VAL A 542 6.49 27.88 7.30
C VAL A 542 5.24 28.09 6.44
N ARG A 543 5.40 28.49 5.17
CA ARG A 543 4.26 28.77 4.28
C ARG A 543 3.34 27.57 4.13
N GLY A 544 2.03 27.81 4.20
CA GLY A 544 0.99 26.79 4.10
C GLY A 544 0.69 26.10 5.43
N TRP A 545 1.59 26.08 6.41
CA TRP A 545 1.33 25.46 7.71
C TRP A 545 0.21 26.12 8.54
N PRO A 546 0.10 27.47 8.61
CA PRO A 546 -1.02 28.10 9.28
C PRO A 546 -2.37 27.69 8.67
N SER A 547 -2.48 27.62 7.35
CA SER A 547 -3.69 27.17 6.65
C SER A 547 -3.99 25.69 6.92
N VAL A 548 -2.95 24.81 6.94
CA VAL A 548 -3.09 23.40 7.33
C VAL A 548 -3.70 23.28 8.73
N LEU A 549 -3.15 23.98 9.72
CA LEU A 549 -3.59 23.90 11.11
C LEU A 549 -4.99 24.53 11.32
N ARG A 550 -5.30 25.61 10.59
CA ARG A 550 -6.61 26.27 10.58
C ARG A 550 -7.69 25.38 10.00
N ALA A 551 -7.45 24.83 8.81
CA ALA A 551 -8.40 23.89 8.18
C ALA A 551 -8.62 22.64 9.06
N ALA A 552 -7.57 22.11 9.65
CA ALA A 552 -7.68 20.96 10.58
C ALA A 552 -8.49 21.30 11.83
N ALA A 553 -8.31 22.49 12.43
CA ALA A 553 -9.09 22.93 13.59
C ALA A 553 -10.58 23.06 13.25
N LEU A 554 -10.91 23.67 12.10
CA LEU A 554 -12.27 23.83 11.62
C LEU A 554 -12.95 22.48 11.34
N LEU A 555 -12.25 21.51 10.73
CA LEU A 555 -12.78 20.16 10.49
C LEU A 555 -13.09 19.43 11.81
N GLU A 556 -12.19 19.49 12.79
CA GLU A 556 -12.40 18.82 14.07
C GLU A 556 -13.43 19.55 14.96
N ALA A 557 -13.58 20.85 14.83
CA ALA A 557 -14.66 21.60 15.46
C ALA A 557 -16.03 21.39 14.79
N GLY A 558 -16.07 20.74 13.60
CA GLY A 558 -17.31 20.41 12.89
C GLY A 558 -17.79 21.48 11.90
N TRP A 559 -16.89 22.24 11.30
CA TRP A 559 -17.14 23.31 10.34
C TRP A 559 -16.45 23.06 8.99
N PRO A 560 -16.84 21.99 8.25
CA PRO A 560 -16.12 21.58 7.04
C PRO A 560 -16.19 22.58 5.89
N GLU A 561 -17.28 23.35 5.72
CA GLU A 561 -17.37 24.37 4.67
C GLU A 561 -16.34 25.49 4.90
N ALA A 562 -16.22 25.98 6.12
CA ALA A 562 -15.21 26.97 6.49
C ALA A 562 -13.77 26.43 6.28
N ALA A 563 -13.55 25.14 6.55
CA ALA A 563 -12.26 24.50 6.27
C ALA A 563 -11.96 24.44 4.75
N LEU A 564 -12.96 24.13 3.93
CA LEU A 564 -12.81 24.15 2.46
C LEU A 564 -12.47 25.54 1.95
N GLU A 565 -13.08 26.58 2.50
CA GLU A 565 -12.77 27.99 2.16
C GLU A 565 -11.30 28.34 2.46
N VAL A 566 -10.76 27.89 3.61
CA VAL A 566 -9.32 28.05 3.92
C VAL A 566 -8.45 27.41 2.86
N VAL A 567 -8.76 26.15 2.50
CA VAL A 567 -7.95 25.41 1.51
C VAL A 567 -8.01 26.06 0.12
N GLU A 568 -9.20 26.53 -0.32
CA GLU A 568 -9.38 27.13 -1.63
C GLU A 568 -8.71 28.51 -1.78
N ARG A 569 -8.60 29.25 -0.69
CA ARG A 569 -7.90 30.55 -0.67
C ARG A 569 -6.37 30.41 -0.56
N THR A 570 -5.85 29.26 -0.18
CA THR A 570 -4.41 29.07 0.04
C THR A 570 -3.68 28.86 -1.28
N ASP A 571 -2.70 29.72 -1.58
CA ASP A 571 -1.78 29.51 -2.72
C ASP A 571 -0.77 28.42 -2.40
N LEU A 572 -0.93 27.27 -3.05
CA LEU A 572 -0.07 26.10 -2.89
C LEU A 572 1.21 26.12 -3.75
N SER A 573 1.35 27.09 -4.66
CA SER A 573 2.48 27.14 -5.62
C SER A 573 3.84 27.31 -4.95
N CYS A 574 3.86 27.96 -3.79
CA CYS A 574 5.06 28.24 -3.01
C CYS A 574 5.21 27.39 -1.73
N ALA A 575 4.28 26.48 -1.45
CA ALA A 575 4.33 25.65 -0.25
C ALA A 575 5.30 24.48 -0.41
N ALA A 576 5.96 24.10 0.70
CA ALA A 576 6.74 22.86 0.77
C ALA A 576 5.86 21.64 0.46
N PRO A 577 6.43 20.48 0.06
CA PRO A 577 5.65 19.29 -0.30
C PRO A 577 4.69 18.84 0.82
N GLU A 578 5.13 18.80 2.06
CA GLU A 578 4.34 18.30 3.19
C GLU A 578 3.04 19.10 3.44
N PRO A 579 3.05 20.42 3.65
CA PRO A 579 1.81 21.20 3.81
C PRO A 579 0.91 21.13 2.57
N ARG A 580 1.45 20.98 1.37
CA ARG A 580 0.67 20.80 0.14
C ARG A 580 -0.14 19.50 0.16
N HIS A 581 0.49 18.37 0.51
CA HIS A 581 -0.22 17.08 0.62
C HIS A 581 -1.25 17.11 1.76
N TYR A 582 -0.95 17.77 2.86
CA TYR A 582 -1.87 17.87 3.99
C TYR A 582 -3.08 18.75 3.66
N LEU A 583 -2.91 19.88 2.99
CA LEU A 583 -4.06 20.69 2.51
C LEU A 583 -4.91 19.92 1.50
N ALA A 584 -4.29 19.18 0.58
CA ALA A 584 -5.02 18.33 -0.35
C ALA A 584 -5.81 17.22 0.36
N ALA A 585 -5.25 16.63 1.40
CA ALA A 585 -5.94 15.65 2.25
C ALA A 585 -7.11 16.28 3.01
N LEU A 586 -6.91 17.45 3.62
CA LEU A 586 -7.94 18.20 4.36
C LEU A 586 -9.08 18.67 3.44
N ARG A 587 -8.79 19.00 2.17
CA ARG A 587 -9.84 19.22 1.17
C ARG A 587 -10.73 18.00 0.99
N GLY A 588 -10.11 16.81 0.80
CA GLY A 588 -10.86 15.56 0.68
C GLY A 588 -11.69 15.25 1.94
N GLN A 589 -11.15 15.54 3.12
CA GLN A 589 -11.87 15.38 4.38
C GLN A 589 -13.04 16.37 4.52
N GLY A 590 -12.86 17.62 4.09
CA GLY A 590 -13.92 18.63 4.05
C GLY A 590 -15.06 18.22 3.11
N LEU A 591 -14.71 17.78 1.89
CA LEU A 591 -15.68 17.25 0.92
C LEU A 591 -16.45 16.03 1.49
N LEU A 592 -15.75 15.12 2.17
CA LEU A 592 -16.40 13.98 2.83
C LEU A 592 -17.37 14.43 3.92
N GLN A 593 -16.94 15.31 4.83
CA GLN A 593 -17.77 15.78 5.95
C GLN A 593 -18.98 16.61 5.49
N THR A 594 -18.88 17.32 4.37
CA THR A 594 -20.02 18.03 3.75
C THR A 594 -20.98 17.09 2.99
N GLY A 595 -20.70 15.79 2.98
CA GLY A 595 -21.54 14.80 2.28
C GLY A 595 -21.29 14.71 0.76
N ARG A 596 -20.32 15.44 0.22
CA ARG A 596 -19.92 15.43 -1.20
C ARG A 596 -19.00 14.24 -1.48
N ILE A 597 -19.50 13.02 -1.22
CA ILE A 597 -18.72 11.78 -1.17
C ILE A 597 -18.07 11.49 -2.53
N ASP A 598 -18.81 11.61 -3.63
CA ASP A 598 -18.29 11.33 -4.98
C ASP A 598 -17.14 12.28 -5.36
N GLU A 599 -17.28 13.56 -4.99
CA GLU A 599 -16.22 14.56 -5.23
C GLU A 599 -15.00 14.30 -4.35
N ALA A 600 -15.19 13.87 -3.09
CA ALA A 600 -14.11 13.47 -2.18
C ALA A 600 -13.35 12.26 -2.74
N GLU A 601 -14.07 11.26 -3.26
CA GLU A 601 -13.47 10.06 -3.87
C GLU A 601 -12.66 10.42 -5.11
N GLN A 602 -13.24 11.16 -6.05
CA GLN A 602 -12.55 11.62 -7.27
C GLN A 602 -11.34 12.48 -6.95
N TRP A 603 -11.44 13.34 -5.93
CA TRP A 603 -10.32 14.17 -5.49
C TRP A 603 -9.17 13.31 -4.95
N GLN A 604 -9.46 12.41 -4.01
CA GLN A 604 -8.43 11.58 -3.40
C GLN A 604 -7.80 10.59 -4.39
N ARG A 605 -8.57 10.06 -5.35
CA ARG A 605 -8.03 9.23 -6.44
C ARG A 605 -7.03 10.01 -7.28
N ARG A 606 -7.39 11.22 -7.75
CA ARG A 606 -6.47 12.07 -8.54
C ARG A 606 -5.18 12.39 -7.78
N MET A 607 -5.28 12.68 -6.48
CA MET A 607 -4.09 12.94 -5.67
C MET A 607 -3.22 11.69 -5.47
N LEU A 608 -3.84 10.53 -5.30
CA LEU A 608 -3.14 9.27 -5.18
C LEU A 608 -2.46 8.87 -6.51
N ASP A 609 -3.11 9.10 -7.64
CA ASP A 609 -2.53 8.85 -8.97
C ASP A 609 -1.29 9.72 -9.19
N ALA A 610 -1.37 11.01 -8.88
CA ALA A 610 -0.22 11.91 -8.93
C ALA A 610 0.91 11.46 -7.99
N ALA A 611 0.56 10.97 -6.79
CA ALA A 611 1.53 10.45 -5.85
C ALA A 611 2.26 9.19 -6.36
N TYR A 612 1.56 8.33 -7.10
CA TYR A 612 2.17 7.18 -7.78
C TYR A 612 3.09 7.60 -8.92
N ASP A 613 2.69 8.59 -9.73
CA ASP A 613 3.53 9.13 -10.81
C ASP A 613 4.87 9.68 -10.28
N GLU A 614 4.83 10.33 -9.12
CA GLU A 614 6.01 10.91 -8.47
C GLU A 614 6.76 9.91 -7.59
N VAL A 615 6.19 8.73 -7.32
CA VAL A 615 6.69 7.72 -6.36
C VAL A 615 6.96 8.36 -4.98
N ASP A 616 6.03 9.21 -4.55
CA ASP A 616 6.14 9.96 -3.29
C ASP A 616 5.53 9.15 -2.13
N ALA A 617 6.38 8.66 -1.23
CA ALA A 617 5.99 7.86 -0.08
C ALA A 617 4.99 8.57 0.85
N LEU A 618 5.22 9.87 1.12
CA LEU A 618 4.34 10.65 1.98
C LEU A 618 2.97 10.85 1.32
N ALA A 619 2.95 11.29 0.08
CA ALA A 619 1.73 11.52 -0.68
C ALA A 619 0.89 10.24 -0.83
N ILE A 620 1.53 9.11 -1.18
CA ILE A 620 0.84 7.80 -1.26
C ILE A 620 0.20 7.45 0.08
N ARG A 621 0.94 7.55 1.20
CA ARG A 621 0.41 7.26 2.54
C ARG A 621 -0.77 8.17 2.90
N VAL A 622 -0.63 9.47 2.68
CA VAL A 622 -1.65 10.47 2.97
C VAL A 622 -2.92 10.18 2.18
N HIS A 623 -2.81 10.10 0.86
CA HIS A 623 -3.98 10.02 -0.02
C HIS A 623 -4.61 8.63 -0.04
N ALA A 624 -3.85 7.55 0.12
CA ALA A 624 -4.40 6.21 0.27
C ALA A 624 -5.18 6.05 1.58
N SER A 625 -4.69 6.60 2.71
CA SER A 625 -5.41 6.58 3.97
C SER A 625 -6.70 7.40 3.91
N MET A 626 -6.67 8.58 3.29
CA MET A 626 -7.86 9.43 3.13
C MET A 626 -8.88 8.81 2.16
N LEU A 627 -8.41 8.23 1.06
CA LEU A 627 -9.29 7.50 0.13
C LEU A 627 -9.98 6.32 0.82
N ALA A 628 -9.26 5.61 1.68
CA ALA A 628 -9.84 4.50 2.44
C ALA A 628 -11.00 4.94 3.34
N GLU A 629 -10.91 6.10 3.99
CA GLU A 629 -12.02 6.66 4.78
C GLU A 629 -13.23 6.99 3.92
N VAL A 630 -13.01 7.65 2.78
CA VAL A 630 -14.08 8.00 1.83
C VAL A 630 -14.79 6.74 1.33
N LEU A 631 -14.02 5.73 0.90
CA LEU A 631 -14.56 4.46 0.41
C LEU A 631 -15.28 3.68 1.51
N TYR A 632 -14.79 3.71 2.74
CA TYR A 632 -15.45 3.08 3.89
C TYR A 632 -16.81 3.75 4.18
N MET A 633 -16.86 5.07 4.21
CA MET A 633 -18.10 5.83 4.44
C MET A 633 -19.10 5.65 3.29
N SER A 634 -18.65 5.38 2.07
CA SER A 634 -19.53 5.04 0.92
C SER A 634 -19.87 3.54 0.81
N SER A 635 -19.60 2.73 1.84
CA SER A 635 -19.87 1.28 1.88
C SER A 635 -19.02 0.44 0.91
N GLN A 636 -17.97 0.98 0.33
CA GLN A 636 -17.05 0.28 -0.56
C GLN A 636 -15.92 -0.39 0.25
N THR A 637 -16.29 -1.28 1.18
CA THR A 637 -15.38 -1.83 2.21
C THR A 637 -14.16 -2.54 1.62
N ALA A 638 -14.34 -3.32 0.54
CA ALA A 638 -13.24 -4.02 -0.11
C ALA A 638 -12.25 -3.05 -0.78
N ALA A 639 -12.76 -1.99 -1.43
CA ALA A 639 -11.93 -0.95 -2.02
C ALA A 639 -11.21 -0.12 -0.93
N ALA A 640 -11.89 0.16 0.19
CA ALA A 640 -11.30 0.82 1.35
C ALA A 640 -10.14 0.01 1.93
N TRP A 641 -10.31 -1.31 2.08
CA TRP A 641 -9.23 -2.19 2.54
C TRP A 641 -8.03 -2.21 1.59
N ARG A 642 -8.26 -2.23 0.27
CA ARG A 642 -7.16 -2.13 -0.71
C ARG A 642 -6.39 -0.81 -0.56
N ALA A 643 -7.08 0.31 -0.41
CA ALA A 643 -6.45 1.61 -0.24
C ALA A 643 -5.65 1.68 1.08
N VAL A 644 -6.22 1.23 2.20
CA VAL A 644 -5.51 1.19 3.48
C VAL A 644 -4.29 0.28 3.44
N SER A 645 -4.42 -0.88 2.81
CA SER A 645 -3.32 -1.84 2.68
C SER A 645 -2.12 -1.25 1.92
N THR A 646 -2.37 -0.37 0.93
CA THR A 646 -1.30 0.37 0.24
C THR A 646 -0.54 1.27 1.19
N ALA A 647 -1.26 2.08 2.00
CA ALA A 647 -0.63 2.98 2.96
C ALA A 647 0.18 2.24 4.04
N LEU A 648 -0.34 1.11 4.55
CA LEU A 648 0.28 0.33 5.62
C LEU A 648 1.52 -0.45 5.15
N ARG A 649 1.55 -0.91 3.91
CA ARG A 649 2.70 -1.64 3.35
C ARG A 649 3.92 -0.76 3.08
N LEU A 650 3.78 0.56 3.13
CA LEU A 650 4.93 1.47 3.17
C LEU A 650 5.70 1.42 4.50
N GLY A 651 5.27 0.59 5.44
CA GLY A 651 5.86 0.47 6.78
C GLY A 651 5.46 1.61 7.72
N ALA A 652 5.96 1.54 8.96
CA ALA A 652 5.75 2.61 9.93
C ALA A 652 6.48 3.88 9.48
N PRO A 653 5.84 5.06 9.58
CA PRO A 653 6.49 6.32 9.28
C PRO A 653 7.37 6.78 10.44
N GLY A 654 8.26 7.72 10.15
CA GLY A 654 8.88 8.57 11.15
C GLY A 654 7.93 9.67 11.65
N PRO A 655 8.47 10.79 12.14
CA PRO A 655 7.67 11.93 12.61
C PRO A 655 6.71 12.51 11.58
N VAL A 656 7.01 12.35 10.28
CA VAL A 656 6.18 12.82 9.16
C VAL A 656 5.26 11.70 8.68
N GLY A 657 3.98 12.00 8.50
CA GLY A 657 2.98 11.04 8.00
C GLY A 657 2.30 10.18 9.07
N THR A 658 2.72 10.24 10.34
CA THR A 658 2.17 9.45 11.45
C THR A 658 0.66 9.63 11.63
N THR A 659 0.13 10.85 11.48
CA THR A 659 -1.33 11.11 11.56
C THR A 659 -2.12 10.23 10.60
N PHE A 660 -1.70 10.17 9.34
CA PHE A 660 -2.41 9.42 8.29
C PHE A 660 -2.19 7.91 8.41
N TYR A 661 -1.01 7.48 8.85
CA TYR A 661 -0.74 6.09 9.18
C TYR A 661 -1.69 5.56 10.27
N ARG A 662 -1.81 6.29 11.38
CA ARG A 662 -2.73 5.94 12.48
C ARG A 662 -4.20 5.95 12.05
N ARG A 663 -4.61 6.88 11.17
CA ARG A 663 -5.96 6.88 10.60
C ARG A 663 -6.17 5.66 9.70
N GLY A 664 -5.22 5.31 8.87
CA GLY A 664 -5.25 4.08 8.06
C GLY A 664 -5.36 2.81 8.92
N LEU A 665 -4.57 2.71 9.99
CA LEU A 665 -4.68 1.61 10.97
C LEU A 665 -6.06 1.53 11.59
N THR A 666 -6.67 2.66 11.95
CA THR A 666 -8.02 2.71 12.54
C THR A 666 -9.07 2.19 11.56
N VAL A 667 -9.08 2.71 10.33
CA VAL A 667 -10.03 2.27 9.28
C VAL A 667 -9.85 0.79 9.00
N GLY A 668 -8.59 0.34 8.85
CA GLY A 668 -8.28 -1.08 8.64
C GLY A 668 -8.77 -1.97 9.79
N ALA A 669 -8.52 -1.58 11.04
CA ALA A 669 -8.96 -2.33 12.21
C ALA A 669 -10.49 -2.44 12.30
N VAL A 670 -11.21 -1.34 12.05
CA VAL A 670 -12.69 -1.33 12.04
C VAL A 670 -13.22 -2.23 10.92
N ILE A 671 -12.68 -2.14 9.71
CA ILE A 671 -13.07 -3.00 8.58
C ILE A 671 -12.86 -4.48 8.94
N GLN A 672 -11.71 -4.85 9.48
CA GLN A 672 -11.38 -6.25 9.80
C GLN A 672 -12.21 -6.78 10.99
N ALA A 673 -12.48 -5.94 12.00
CA ALA A 673 -13.35 -6.29 13.11
C ALA A 673 -14.80 -6.54 12.63
N HIS A 674 -15.35 -5.67 11.80
CA HIS A 674 -16.70 -5.83 11.23
C HIS A 674 -16.80 -7.03 10.29
N ALA A 675 -15.70 -7.42 9.64
CA ALA A 675 -15.59 -8.61 8.81
C ALA A 675 -15.44 -9.93 9.63
N GLY A 676 -15.25 -9.84 10.95
CA GLY A 676 -14.98 -10.99 11.81
C GLY A 676 -13.54 -11.51 11.77
N ASN A 677 -12.62 -10.81 11.10
CA ASN A 677 -11.22 -11.16 11.06
C ASN A 677 -10.50 -10.62 12.31
N LEU A 678 -10.77 -11.24 13.46
CA LEU A 678 -10.32 -10.75 14.76
C LEU A 678 -8.81 -10.72 14.89
N THR A 679 -8.10 -11.71 14.35
CA THR A 679 -6.62 -11.76 14.42
C THR A 679 -5.99 -10.55 13.77
N LEU A 680 -6.40 -10.21 12.54
CA LEU A 680 -5.85 -9.06 11.84
C LEU A 680 -6.31 -7.74 12.48
N ALA A 681 -7.56 -7.65 12.95
CA ALA A 681 -8.05 -6.49 13.69
C ALA A 681 -7.23 -6.24 14.97
N GLN A 682 -6.89 -7.30 15.71
CA GLN A 682 -6.03 -7.23 16.90
C GLN A 682 -4.62 -6.75 16.56
N VAL A 683 -4.01 -7.25 15.48
CA VAL A 683 -2.68 -6.80 15.04
C VAL A 683 -2.70 -5.31 14.69
N LEU A 684 -3.73 -4.86 13.95
CA LEU A 684 -3.87 -3.45 13.58
C LEU A 684 -4.09 -2.53 14.80
N VAL A 685 -4.87 -2.96 15.79
CA VAL A 685 -5.08 -2.21 17.04
C VAL A 685 -3.78 -2.16 17.86
N ARG A 686 -3.04 -3.25 17.96
CA ARG A 686 -1.73 -3.26 18.65
C ARG A 686 -0.74 -2.32 18.00
N GLU A 687 -0.64 -2.35 16.68
CA GLU A 687 0.24 -1.42 15.95
C GLU A 687 -0.21 0.03 16.16
N LEU A 688 -1.52 0.29 16.19
CA LEU A 688 -2.06 1.60 16.51
C LEU A 688 -1.69 2.04 17.94
N ASP A 689 -1.66 1.10 18.91
CA ASP A 689 -1.29 1.37 20.30
C ASP A 689 0.22 1.60 20.46
N ARG A 690 1.05 0.87 19.72
CA ARG A 690 2.52 1.00 19.71
C ARG A 690 3.01 2.18 18.87
N SER A 691 2.24 2.57 17.83
CA SER A 691 2.64 3.64 16.94
C SER A 691 2.72 4.97 17.70
N PRO A 692 3.87 5.68 17.69
CA PRO A 692 3.99 6.97 18.33
C PRO A 692 2.93 7.93 17.83
N GLN A 693 2.43 8.79 18.71
CA GLN A 693 1.55 9.86 18.29
C GLN A 693 2.34 11.03 17.73
N ALA A 694 1.84 11.64 16.65
CA ALA A 694 2.36 12.92 16.24
C ALA A 694 2.13 13.93 17.37
N TYR A 695 3.12 14.77 17.62
CA TYR A 695 2.93 15.89 18.55
C TYR A 695 1.82 16.79 18.00
N ARG A 696 0.70 16.90 18.74
CA ARG A 696 -0.51 17.62 18.31
C ARG A 696 -0.98 17.14 16.94
N PRO A 697 -1.64 15.97 16.87
CA PRO A 697 -2.02 15.35 15.60
C PRO A 697 -2.85 16.31 14.75
N LEU A 698 -2.57 16.34 13.45
CA LEU A 698 -3.30 17.19 12.51
C LEU A 698 -4.80 16.89 12.55
N LEU A 699 -5.14 15.60 12.51
CA LEU A 699 -6.48 15.06 12.71
C LEU A 699 -6.40 13.91 13.72
N ARG A 700 -7.43 13.74 14.55
CA ARG A 700 -7.49 12.59 15.49
C ARG A 700 -7.55 11.27 14.73
N SER A 701 -6.87 10.26 15.27
CA SER A 701 -6.79 8.93 14.65
C SER A 701 -8.07 8.11 14.79
N MET A 702 -8.97 8.49 15.70
CA MET A 702 -10.19 7.75 16.06
C MET A 702 -9.93 6.33 16.59
N ARG A 703 -8.79 6.13 17.27
CA ARG A 703 -8.41 4.88 17.95
C ARG A 703 -9.51 4.26 18.82
N PRO A 704 -10.34 5.05 19.55
CA PRO A 704 -11.45 4.50 20.33
C PRO A 704 -12.45 3.72 19.50
N LEU A 705 -12.72 4.11 18.26
CA LEU A 705 -13.62 3.36 17.37
C LEU A 705 -13.03 2.01 16.97
N ALA A 706 -11.73 1.94 16.69
CA ALA A 706 -11.05 0.68 16.37
C ALA A 706 -11.09 -0.30 17.55
N ARG A 707 -10.76 0.17 18.76
CA ARG A 707 -10.81 -0.64 19.98
C ARG A 707 -12.24 -1.09 20.31
N ALA A 708 -13.21 -0.22 20.15
CA ALA A 708 -14.61 -0.54 20.41
C ALA A 708 -15.16 -1.55 19.39
N ALA A 709 -14.81 -1.41 18.10
CA ALA A 709 -15.20 -2.36 17.06
C ALA A 709 -14.59 -3.75 17.34
N LEU A 710 -13.32 -3.81 17.74
CA LEU A 710 -12.64 -5.05 18.11
C LEU A 710 -13.30 -5.69 19.35
N ALA A 711 -13.54 -4.92 20.42
CA ALA A 711 -14.19 -5.42 21.63
C ALA A 711 -15.60 -5.97 21.31
N ALA A 712 -16.40 -5.26 20.52
CA ALA A 712 -17.73 -5.72 20.12
C ALA A 712 -17.66 -7.00 19.28
N ALA A 713 -16.72 -7.12 18.36
CA ALA A 713 -16.52 -8.30 17.54
C ALA A 713 -15.99 -9.50 18.33
N SER A 714 -15.27 -9.26 19.43
CA SER A 714 -14.79 -10.29 20.38
C SER A 714 -15.83 -10.69 21.43
N GLY A 715 -17.06 -10.16 21.36
CA GLY A 715 -18.13 -10.45 22.33
C GLY A 715 -18.15 -9.53 23.54
N GLU A 716 -17.24 -8.56 23.66
CA GLU A 716 -17.12 -7.61 24.78
C GLU A 716 -17.77 -6.24 24.45
N ALA A 717 -18.97 -6.26 23.87
CA ALA A 717 -19.67 -5.02 23.45
C ALA A 717 -19.82 -3.98 24.57
N PRO A 718 -20.07 -4.34 25.87
CA PRO A 718 -20.13 -3.33 26.94
C PRO A 718 -18.80 -2.64 27.19
N ALA A 719 -17.65 -3.33 27.02
CA ALA A 719 -16.33 -2.70 27.11
C ALA A 719 -16.12 -1.69 25.98
N GLY A 720 -16.47 -2.06 24.74
CA GLY A 720 -16.47 -1.16 23.59
C GLY A 720 -17.31 0.09 23.81
N ALA A 721 -18.50 -0.05 24.39
CA ALA A 721 -19.40 1.05 24.71
C ALA A 721 -18.76 2.04 25.71
N ARG A 722 -18.09 1.53 26.77
CA ARG A 722 -17.39 2.39 27.76
C ARG A 722 -16.26 3.19 27.10
N ILE A 723 -15.45 2.54 26.23
CA ILE A 723 -14.37 3.20 25.49
C ILE A 723 -14.91 4.39 24.68
N VAL A 724 -15.92 4.15 23.87
CA VAL A 724 -16.53 5.19 23.01
C VAL A 724 -17.10 6.33 23.82
N ARG A 725 -17.86 6.02 24.89
CA ARG A 725 -18.49 7.02 25.77
C ARG A 725 -17.45 7.92 26.43
N ARG A 726 -16.36 7.34 26.94
CA ARG A 726 -15.24 8.09 27.58
C ARG A 726 -14.57 9.00 26.54
N ALA A 727 -14.25 8.47 25.36
CA ALA A 727 -13.57 9.22 24.30
C ALA A 727 -14.44 10.37 23.79
N ALA A 728 -15.73 10.13 23.54
CA ALA A 728 -16.65 11.17 23.07
C ALA A 728 -16.75 12.36 24.05
N ARG A 729 -16.80 12.08 25.37
CA ARG A 729 -16.81 13.13 26.39
C ARG A 729 -15.49 13.92 26.44
N ALA A 730 -14.36 13.22 26.35
CA ALA A 730 -13.05 13.86 26.35
C ALA A 730 -12.88 14.77 25.10
N TYR A 731 -13.25 14.30 23.93
CA TYR A 731 -13.20 15.08 22.71
C TYR A 731 -14.08 16.32 22.76
N ALA A 732 -15.32 16.18 23.26
CA ALA A 732 -16.23 17.33 23.42
C ALA A 732 -15.67 18.39 24.39
N ALA A 733 -15.01 17.98 25.47
CA ALA A 733 -14.38 18.88 26.43
C ALA A 733 -13.19 19.65 25.83
N GLU A 734 -12.48 19.05 24.85
CA GLU A 734 -11.37 19.68 24.11
C GLU A 734 -11.84 20.55 22.91
N GLY A 735 -13.14 20.66 22.66
CA GLY A 735 -13.69 21.37 21.50
C GLY A 735 -13.62 20.56 20.18
N LEU A 736 -13.28 19.28 20.23
CA LEU A 736 -13.21 18.36 19.09
C LEU A 736 -14.60 17.77 18.84
N LEU A 737 -15.51 18.61 18.38
CA LEU A 737 -16.95 18.27 18.31
C LEU A 737 -17.28 17.23 17.24
N GLN A 738 -16.59 17.26 16.10
CA GLN A 738 -16.78 16.26 15.03
C GLN A 738 -16.29 14.86 15.46
N PRO A 739 -15.09 14.66 16.05
CA PRO A 739 -14.70 13.37 16.62
C PRO A 739 -15.64 12.86 17.71
N ALA A 740 -16.15 13.76 18.57
CA ALA A 740 -17.13 13.40 19.60
C ALA A 740 -18.43 12.90 18.98
N LEU A 741 -18.97 13.63 17.98
CA LEU A 741 -20.18 13.25 17.26
C LEU A 741 -20.00 11.92 16.52
N LEU A 742 -18.83 11.70 15.90
CA LEU A 742 -18.50 10.44 15.21
C LEU A 742 -18.49 9.26 16.19
N CYS A 743 -17.90 9.42 17.37
CA CYS A 743 -17.92 8.40 18.41
C CYS A 743 -19.35 8.05 18.83
N TRP A 744 -20.20 9.04 19.08
CA TRP A 744 -21.58 8.81 19.50
C TRP A 744 -22.49 8.23 18.41
N THR A 745 -22.20 8.52 17.13
CA THR A 745 -23.03 8.04 16.00
C THR A 745 -22.59 6.66 15.50
N LEU A 746 -21.29 6.43 15.29
CA LEU A 746 -20.75 5.18 14.73
C LEU A 746 -20.31 4.18 15.79
N GLY A 747 -20.07 4.62 17.01
CA GLY A 747 -19.61 3.76 18.10
C GLY A 747 -20.64 2.75 18.55
N THR A 748 -20.16 1.64 19.12
CA THR A 748 -20.98 0.60 19.78
C THR A 748 -21.50 1.12 21.12
N GLY A 749 -22.62 0.58 21.61
CA GLY A 749 -23.15 0.86 22.95
C GLY A 749 -24.65 1.04 22.99
N ASP A 750 -25.17 1.23 24.22
CA ASP A 750 -26.58 1.36 24.49
C ASP A 750 -27.16 2.63 23.88
N LEU A 751 -28.37 2.51 23.36
CA LEU A 751 -29.15 3.63 22.82
C LEU A 751 -30.01 4.20 23.96
N ASP A 752 -29.35 4.86 24.90
CA ASP A 752 -29.99 5.49 26.07
C ASP A 752 -30.26 6.98 25.86
N ALA A 753 -31.04 7.58 26.76
CA ALA A 753 -31.39 9.00 26.72
C ALA A 753 -30.13 9.90 26.80
N HIS A 754 -29.08 9.46 27.47
CA HIS A 754 -27.81 10.18 27.59
C HIS A 754 -27.14 10.31 26.23
N ARG A 755 -27.05 9.18 25.46
CA ARG A 755 -26.50 9.16 24.09
C ARG A 755 -27.35 10.03 23.15
N GLY A 756 -28.68 9.93 23.21
CA GLY A 756 -29.58 10.72 22.40
C GLY A 756 -29.41 12.23 22.62
N ASN A 757 -29.33 12.64 23.90
CA ASN A 757 -29.12 14.04 24.27
C ASN A 757 -27.72 14.55 23.82
N ALA A 758 -26.69 13.77 24.00
CA ALA A 758 -25.35 14.14 23.57
C ALA A 758 -25.23 14.30 22.05
N VAL A 759 -25.85 13.37 21.29
CA VAL A 759 -25.88 13.46 19.82
C VAL A 759 -26.65 14.71 19.37
N ARG A 760 -27.79 15.03 20.00
CA ARG A 760 -28.59 16.20 19.68
C ARG A 760 -27.83 17.50 19.94
N ASP A 761 -27.17 17.63 21.11
CA ASP A 761 -26.34 18.78 21.44
C ASP A 761 -25.21 18.99 20.45
N LEU A 762 -24.44 17.93 20.17
CA LEU A 762 -23.32 18.00 19.24
C LEU A 762 -23.76 18.32 17.81
N ALA A 763 -24.85 17.69 17.33
CA ALA A 763 -25.42 17.97 16.01
C ALA A 763 -25.90 19.42 15.85
N ALA A 764 -26.42 20.01 16.93
CA ALA A 764 -26.83 21.43 16.94
C ALA A 764 -25.63 22.40 16.88
N ARG A 765 -24.47 21.97 17.42
CA ARG A 765 -23.25 22.80 17.52
C ARG A 765 -22.28 22.59 16.35
N THR A 766 -22.55 21.67 15.47
CA THR A 766 -21.72 21.34 14.30
C THR A 766 -22.50 21.48 12.99
N ARG A 767 -21.79 21.47 11.87
CA ARG A 767 -22.37 21.44 10.51
C ARG A 767 -21.69 20.35 9.70
N VAL A 768 -21.99 19.08 10.05
CA VAL A 768 -21.38 17.91 9.41
C VAL A 768 -22.47 17.07 8.71
N PRO A 769 -22.88 17.42 7.48
CA PRO A 769 -23.96 16.76 6.74
C PRO A 769 -23.80 15.25 6.60
N LEU A 770 -22.55 14.76 6.50
CA LEU A 770 -22.25 13.33 6.47
C LEU A 770 -22.83 12.57 7.67
N LEU A 771 -22.79 13.16 8.87
CA LEU A 771 -23.21 12.51 10.12
C LEU A 771 -24.67 12.78 10.50
N GLU A 772 -25.34 13.72 9.85
CA GLU A 772 -26.74 14.05 10.14
C GLU A 772 -27.70 12.85 10.06
N PRO A 773 -27.65 11.97 9.01
CA PRO A 773 -28.52 10.80 8.96
C PRO A 773 -28.27 9.82 10.12
N TYR A 774 -27.01 9.62 10.50
CA TYR A 774 -26.64 8.75 11.64
C TYR A 774 -27.13 9.34 12.96
N ALA A 775 -27.00 10.65 13.14
CA ALA A 775 -27.50 11.36 14.32
C ALA A 775 -29.03 11.26 14.42
N GLN A 776 -29.76 11.44 13.31
CA GLN A 776 -31.20 11.29 13.25
C GLN A 776 -31.67 9.88 13.61
N VAL A 777 -30.97 8.84 13.12
CA VAL A 777 -31.24 7.43 13.48
C VAL A 777 -31.03 7.21 14.98
N VAL A 778 -29.91 7.67 15.56
CA VAL A 778 -29.64 7.51 17.00
C VAL A 778 -30.70 8.19 17.83
N VAL A 779 -31.05 9.44 17.54
CA VAL A 779 -32.06 10.20 18.27
C VAL A 779 -33.44 9.56 18.11
N GLY A 780 -33.84 9.20 16.90
CA GLY A 780 -35.14 8.56 16.61
C GLY A 780 -35.27 7.18 17.31
N LEU A 781 -34.20 6.39 17.38
CA LEU A 781 -34.23 5.13 18.12
C LEU A 781 -34.38 5.31 19.62
N VAL A 782 -33.74 6.33 20.20
CA VAL A 782 -33.84 6.66 21.64
C VAL A 782 -35.25 7.21 21.98
N GLU A 783 -35.83 8.01 21.11
CA GLU A 783 -37.17 8.60 21.30
C GLU A 783 -38.32 7.68 20.87
N GLY A 784 -38.02 6.55 20.22
CA GLY A 784 -39.03 5.65 19.67
C GLY A 784 -39.74 6.21 18.43
N ASP A 785 -39.18 7.22 17.76
CA ASP A 785 -39.72 7.83 16.56
C ASP A 785 -39.41 7.02 15.30
N ARG A 786 -40.32 6.09 14.98
CA ARG A 786 -40.19 5.18 13.83
C ARG A 786 -40.14 5.92 12.49
N GLU A 787 -40.83 7.05 12.37
CA GLU A 787 -40.91 7.81 11.12
C GLU A 787 -39.56 8.45 10.81
N SER A 788 -38.95 9.13 11.78
CA SER A 788 -37.59 9.70 11.66
C SER A 788 -36.53 8.64 11.39
N VAL A 789 -36.62 7.47 12.07
CA VAL A 789 -35.72 6.34 11.80
C VAL A 789 -35.86 5.84 10.36
N ALA A 790 -37.08 5.64 9.88
CA ALA A 790 -37.35 5.16 8.52
C ALA A 790 -36.84 6.15 7.45
N ALA A 791 -37.01 7.43 7.66
CA ALA A 791 -36.58 8.49 6.76
C ALA A 791 -35.03 8.60 6.69
N ALA A 792 -34.35 8.40 7.83
CA ALA A 792 -32.91 8.59 7.93
C ALA A 792 -32.10 7.31 7.59
N VAL A 793 -32.59 6.11 7.93
CA VAL A 793 -31.84 4.86 7.81
C VAL A 793 -31.41 4.54 6.37
N SER A 794 -32.22 4.94 5.37
CA SER A 794 -31.90 4.74 3.95
C SER A 794 -30.66 5.54 3.48
N ARG A 795 -30.28 6.57 4.24
CA ARG A 795 -29.13 7.44 3.99
C ARG A 795 -27.89 7.03 4.80
N THR A 796 -28.01 6.01 5.66
CA THR A 796 -26.90 5.46 6.44
C THR A 796 -26.34 4.21 5.80
N SER A 797 -25.11 3.85 6.16
CA SER A 797 -24.44 2.64 5.72
C SER A 797 -24.46 1.58 6.82
N ALA A 798 -25.02 0.41 6.52
CA ALA A 798 -24.97 -0.74 7.43
C ALA A 798 -23.54 -1.29 7.60
N ALA A 799 -22.67 -1.13 6.59
CA ALA A 799 -21.27 -1.53 6.68
C ALA A 799 -20.47 -0.63 7.64
N THR A 800 -20.83 0.66 7.68
CA THR A 800 -20.14 1.65 8.52
C THR A 800 -20.64 1.62 9.97
N ALA A 801 -21.93 1.41 10.18
CA ALA A 801 -22.58 1.38 11.51
C ALA A 801 -23.47 0.14 11.67
N PRO A 802 -22.92 -1.10 11.73
CA PRO A 802 -23.71 -2.33 11.73
C PRO A 802 -24.61 -2.49 12.96
N ALA A 803 -24.18 -1.99 14.12
CA ALA A 803 -24.99 -2.03 15.34
C ALA A 803 -26.22 -1.12 15.24
N LEU A 804 -26.04 0.07 14.70
CA LEU A 804 -27.12 1.04 14.48
C LEU A 804 -28.12 0.54 13.43
N ALA A 805 -27.64 -0.05 12.36
CA ALA A 805 -28.47 -0.64 11.31
C ALA A 805 -29.36 -1.77 11.86
N ARG A 806 -28.80 -2.69 12.66
CA ARG A 806 -29.58 -3.75 13.32
C ARG A 806 -30.64 -3.19 14.28
N ALA A 807 -30.30 -2.19 15.09
CA ALA A 807 -31.25 -1.57 15.99
C ALA A 807 -32.41 -0.90 15.23
N ALA A 808 -32.11 -0.24 14.11
CA ALA A 808 -33.13 0.37 13.25
C ALA A 808 -34.03 -0.69 12.60
N GLU A 809 -33.47 -1.80 12.10
CA GLU A 809 -34.23 -2.93 11.53
C GLU A 809 -35.18 -3.55 12.55
N GLN A 810 -34.74 -3.74 13.80
CA GLN A 810 -35.59 -4.24 14.90
C GLN A 810 -36.79 -3.30 15.18
N VAL A 811 -36.54 -2.01 15.28
CA VAL A 811 -37.60 -1.01 15.54
C VAL A 811 -38.55 -0.90 14.37
N LEU A 812 -38.08 -0.94 13.15
CA LEU A 812 -38.89 -0.83 11.94
C LEU A 812 -39.71 -2.11 11.66
N GLY A 813 -39.42 -3.22 12.34
CA GLY A 813 -40.11 -4.51 12.15
C GLY A 813 -39.82 -5.15 10.79
N VAL A 814 -38.70 -4.86 10.21
CA VAL A 814 -38.22 -5.54 8.99
C VAL A 814 -37.84 -6.96 9.39
N GLN A 815 -38.78 -7.91 9.22
CA GLN A 815 -38.46 -9.32 9.37
C GLN A 815 -37.42 -9.69 8.29
N GLU A 816 -36.44 -10.50 8.68
CA GLU A 816 -35.56 -11.20 7.74
C GLU A 816 -36.44 -11.94 6.72
N GLY A 817 -36.61 -11.38 5.52
CA GLY A 817 -37.45 -12.02 4.51
C GLY A 817 -38.05 -11.13 3.44
N THR A 818 -38.05 -9.79 3.59
CA THR A 818 -38.48 -8.93 2.50
C THR A 818 -37.31 -8.62 1.56
N PRO A 819 -37.41 -8.94 0.26
CA PRO A 819 -36.33 -8.65 -0.66
C PRO A 819 -36.16 -7.12 -0.74
N ARG A 820 -35.07 -6.59 -0.23
CA ARG A 820 -34.60 -5.23 -0.50
C ARG A 820 -34.49 -5.08 -2.01
N PRO A 821 -34.92 -3.96 -2.63
CA PRO A 821 -34.68 -3.73 -4.04
C PRO A 821 -33.18 -3.90 -4.27
N ALA A 822 -32.85 -4.77 -5.21
CA ALA A 822 -31.48 -5.19 -5.49
C ALA A 822 -30.61 -3.97 -5.84
N ARG A 823 -29.93 -3.41 -4.86
CA ARG A 823 -28.61 -2.83 -5.10
C ARG A 823 -27.73 -4.00 -5.53
N ALA A 824 -26.96 -3.79 -6.57
CA ALA A 824 -26.07 -4.78 -7.16
C ALA A 824 -25.40 -5.64 -6.08
N PRO A 825 -25.32 -6.97 -6.25
CA PRO A 825 -24.78 -7.84 -5.23
C PRO A 825 -23.39 -7.33 -4.86
N VAL A 826 -23.28 -6.86 -3.60
CA VAL A 826 -21.95 -6.69 -3.00
C VAL A 826 -21.36 -8.10 -3.04
N PRO A 827 -20.27 -8.32 -3.77
CA PRO A 827 -19.66 -9.64 -3.75
C PRO A 827 -19.41 -9.99 -2.28
N ARG A 828 -19.84 -11.15 -1.85
CA ARG A 828 -19.46 -11.73 -0.56
C ARG A 828 -17.95 -12.01 -0.56
N LEU A 829 -17.15 -10.95 -0.41
CA LEU A 829 -15.68 -10.95 -0.54
C LEU A 829 -14.98 -11.19 0.79
N LEU A 830 -15.65 -11.78 1.78
CA LEU A 830 -15.07 -12.06 3.09
C LEU A 830 -15.46 -13.44 3.64
N ALA A 831 -15.65 -14.42 2.78
CA ALA A 831 -15.51 -15.83 3.15
C ALA A 831 -14.20 -16.37 2.57
N GLY A 832 -13.13 -15.71 2.90
CA GLY A 832 -11.75 -16.18 2.62
C GLY A 832 -11.20 -17.03 3.76
N VAL A 833 -12.04 -17.83 4.40
CA VAL A 833 -11.60 -19.16 4.83
C VAL A 833 -11.55 -19.92 3.51
N ARG A 834 -10.39 -20.47 3.13
CA ARG A 834 -10.29 -21.49 2.10
C ARG A 834 -11.54 -22.33 2.22
N ALA A 835 -12.41 -22.30 1.23
CA ALA A 835 -13.37 -23.38 1.06
C ALA A 835 -12.48 -24.62 0.93
N GLU A 836 -12.30 -25.34 2.04
CA GLU A 836 -11.79 -26.70 1.94
C GLU A 836 -12.72 -27.35 0.95
N PRO A 837 -12.23 -27.92 -0.15
CA PRO A 837 -13.11 -28.58 -1.11
C PRO A 837 -13.95 -29.57 -0.31
N LEU A 838 -15.24 -29.58 -0.58
CA LEU A 838 -16.11 -30.57 0.04
C LEU A 838 -15.48 -31.95 -0.17
N SER A 839 -15.40 -32.74 0.86
CA SER A 839 -15.07 -34.15 0.65
C SER A 839 -16.16 -34.81 -0.21
N VAL A 840 -15.85 -35.88 -0.89
CA VAL A 840 -16.82 -36.59 -1.75
C VAL A 840 -18.14 -36.83 -1.03
N ARG A 841 -18.08 -37.22 0.26
CA ARG A 841 -19.26 -37.43 1.09
C ARG A 841 -20.00 -36.16 1.49
N GLU A 842 -19.32 -35.09 1.73
CA GLU A 842 -19.93 -33.77 2.00
C GLU A 842 -20.61 -33.22 0.74
N GLN A 843 -20.01 -33.44 -0.42
CA GLN A 843 -20.60 -33.06 -1.70
C GLN A 843 -21.85 -33.87 -2.04
N GLU A 844 -21.83 -35.21 -1.85
CA GLU A 844 -23.02 -36.08 -2.04
C GLU A 844 -24.17 -35.63 -1.15
N VAL A 845 -23.90 -35.40 0.13
CA VAL A 845 -24.90 -34.95 1.12
C VAL A 845 -25.45 -33.55 0.73
N ALA A 846 -24.59 -32.63 0.30
CA ALA A 846 -25.02 -31.28 -0.10
C ALA A 846 -25.88 -31.29 -1.37
N VAL A 847 -25.53 -32.12 -2.36
CA VAL A 847 -26.32 -32.27 -3.61
C VAL A 847 -27.70 -32.81 -3.32
N LEU A 848 -27.80 -33.91 -2.55
CA LEU A 848 -29.07 -34.51 -2.20
C LEU A 848 -29.96 -33.60 -1.32
N ALA A 849 -29.32 -32.82 -0.45
CA ALA A 849 -30.02 -31.82 0.33
C ALA A 849 -30.54 -30.64 -0.52
N ARG A 850 -29.82 -30.26 -1.56
CA ARG A 850 -30.28 -29.26 -2.54
C ARG A 850 -31.50 -29.76 -3.33
N GLU A 851 -31.56 -31.07 -3.61
CA GLU A 851 -32.69 -31.71 -4.27
C GLU A 851 -33.91 -31.83 -3.36
N GLY A 852 -33.82 -31.40 -2.11
CA GLY A 852 -34.92 -31.34 -1.16
C GLY A 852 -35.08 -32.57 -0.27
N LEU A 853 -34.18 -33.55 -0.34
CA LEU A 853 -34.27 -34.79 0.47
C LEU A 853 -34.03 -34.49 1.95
N SER A 854 -34.82 -35.01 2.84
CA SER A 854 -34.59 -34.94 4.30
C SER A 854 -33.34 -35.72 4.74
N ASN A 855 -32.75 -35.40 5.90
CA ASN A 855 -31.58 -36.10 6.42
C ASN A 855 -31.80 -37.63 6.53
N ARG A 856 -33.02 -38.04 6.77
CA ARG A 856 -33.39 -39.47 6.84
C ARG A 856 -33.33 -40.11 5.45
N GLN A 857 -33.90 -39.47 4.43
CA GLN A 857 -33.85 -39.95 3.05
C GLN A 857 -32.42 -39.99 2.49
N ILE A 858 -31.61 -38.97 2.83
CA ILE A 858 -30.18 -38.94 2.48
C ILE A 858 -29.42 -40.07 3.16
N ALA A 859 -29.74 -40.35 4.45
CA ALA A 859 -29.14 -41.42 5.21
C ALA A 859 -29.47 -42.79 4.59
N ASP A 860 -30.73 -43.00 4.21
CA ASP A 860 -31.18 -44.24 3.56
C ASP A 860 -30.52 -44.43 2.18
N GLN A 861 -30.40 -43.34 1.41
CA GLN A 861 -29.80 -43.36 0.04
C GLN A 861 -28.30 -43.58 0.05
N LEU A 862 -27.58 -42.99 1.01
CA LEU A 862 -26.11 -43.07 1.09
C LEU A 862 -25.64 -44.23 2.02
N TYR A 863 -26.56 -45.01 2.59
CA TYR A 863 -26.28 -46.07 3.57
C TYR A 863 -25.52 -45.57 4.80
N LEU A 864 -25.93 -44.41 5.33
CA LEU A 864 -25.34 -43.75 6.49
C LEU A 864 -26.34 -43.65 7.66
N SER A 865 -25.86 -43.37 8.86
CA SER A 865 -26.73 -42.93 9.94
C SER A 865 -27.21 -41.49 9.75
N VAL A 866 -28.42 -41.17 10.24
CA VAL A 866 -28.94 -39.78 10.20
C VAL A 866 -27.97 -38.82 10.87
N ARG A 867 -27.38 -39.21 11.99
CA ARG A 867 -26.37 -38.44 12.72
C ARG A 867 -25.09 -38.19 11.87
N THR A 868 -24.69 -39.15 11.04
CA THR A 868 -23.56 -39.02 10.14
C THR A 868 -23.87 -38.01 9.02
N VAL A 869 -25.08 -38.02 8.48
CA VAL A 869 -25.57 -37.05 7.49
C VAL A 869 -25.62 -35.66 8.08
N GLU A 870 -26.10 -35.49 9.31
CA GLU A 870 -26.12 -34.20 10.02
C GLU A 870 -24.70 -33.63 10.20
N ASN A 871 -23.75 -34.47 10.56
CA ASN A 871 -22.35 -34.07 10.69
C ASN A 871 -21.74 -33.67 9.34
N HIS A 872 -22.00 -34.42 8.26
CA HIS A 872 -21.56 -34.06 6.91
C HIS A 872 -22.25 -32.77 6.42
N MET A 873 -23.55 -32.63 6.70
CA MET A 873 -24.31 -31.42 6.37
C MET A 873 -23.73 -30.18 7.06
N SER A 874 -23.49 -30.27 8.36
CA SER A 874 -22.93 -29.15 9.15
C SER A 874 -21.53 -28.75 8.66
N ARG A 875 -20.71 -29.77 8.30
CA ARG A 875 -19.38 -29.50 7.72
C ARG A 875 -19.46 -28.90 6.31
N ALA A 876 -20.39 -29.42 5.47
CA ALA A 876 -20.61 -28.89 4.12
C ALA A 876 -21.11 -27.46 4.17
N LEU A 877 -22.11 -27.13 4.99
CA LEU A 877 -22.62 -25.76 5.16
C LEU A 877 -21.52 -24.80 5.65
N ARG A 878 -20.72 -25.23 6.64
CA ARG A 878 -19.59 -24.42 7.14
C ARG A 878 -18.54 -24.19 6.06
N LYS A 879 -18.16 -25.22 5.28
CA LYS A 879 -17.19 -25.11 4.19
C LYS A 879 -17.70 -24.26 3.04
N LEU A 880 -19.00 -24.28 2.77
CA LEU A 880 -19.67 -23.46 1.76
C LEU A 880 -20.02 -22.05 2.26
N GLY A 881 -19.78 -21.76 3.55
CA GLY A 881 -20.13 -20.47 4.15
C GLY A 881 -21.62 -20.21 4.21
N LEU A 882 -22.45 -21.28 4.23
CA LEU A 882 -23.90 -21.22 4.30
C LEU A 882 -24.37 -21.35 5.76
N VAL A 883 -25.36 -20.54 6.14
CA VAL A 883 -25.90 -20.53 7.51
C VAL A 883 -26.99 -21.57 7.68
N SER A 884 -27.69 -21.92 6.61
CA SER A 884 -28.83 -22.86 6.67
C SER A 884 -28.89 -23.78 5.45
N ARG A 885 -29.54 -24.93 5.64
CA ARG A 885 -29.80 -25.87 4.57
C ARG A 885 -30.62 -25.27 3.40
N GLY A 886 -31.50 -24.31 3.68
CA GLY A 886 -32.30 -23.66 2.65
C GLY A 886 -31.46 -22.87 1.63
N GLU A 887 -30.25 -22.44 2.02
CA GLU A 887 -29.33 -21.73 1.15
C GLU A 887 -28.63 -22.64 0.14
N LEU A 888 -28.60 -23.95 0.35
CA LEU A 888 -28.09 -24.91 -0.63
C LEU A 888 -28.86 -24.93 -1.95
N VAL A 889 -30.12 -24.49 -1.96
CA VAL A 889 -30.93 -24.40 -3.19
C VAL A 889 -30.34 -23.38 -4.18
N GLN A 890 -29.63 -22.36 -3.68
CA GLN A 890 -28.96 -21.33 -4.49
C GLN A 890 -27.49 -21.65 -4.79
N TRP A 891 -27.01 -22.76 -4.25
CA TRP A 891 -25.61 -23.17 -4.49
C TRP A 891 -25.48 -23.83 -5.87
N GLY A 892 -24.64 -23.30 -6.71
CA GLY A 892 -24.44 -23.71 -8.12
C GLY A 892 -23.65 -24.99 -8.34
N GLY A 893 -23.34 -25.77 -7.32
CA GLY A 893 -22.79 -27.14 -7.30
C GLY A 893 -21.48 -27.34 -8.05
#